data_925ade9b6876f5f6f2040f5091fd25fe
#
_entry.id   925ade9b6876f5f6f2040f5091fd25fe
#
_cell.length_a   1.000
_cell.length_b   1.000
_cell.length_c   1.000
_cell.angle_alpha   90.00
_cell.angle_beta   90.00
_cell.angle_gamma   90.00
#
_symmetry.space_group_name_H-M   'P 1'
#
loop_
_entity.id
_entity.type
_entity.pdbx_description
1 polymer ?
#
loop_
_entity_poly.entity_id
_entity_poly.type
_entity_poly.pdbx_seq_one_letter_code
_entity_poly.pdbx_strand_id
1 'polypeptide(L)'
;MDCRDRRYCKTYFAVDNRLYAFVQFDRPKIENHLLTPESMKKRKSGFTLSGKNLAAENRIFLYVATRFFLRYNEKNGGKKQMKILLTAINAKYIHSNLAVYNLRAYAAHYAKGMADSDTVEIGEYTINNQMEDILEGIYKAKPDVLMFSCYIWNIAFVEELAEEFHKLRPEVPVWVGGPEVSYETESFLREHPQITGVMIGEGEKTFCELAEYYAGESRRDKEKQKIQETQRTGEGKSTEERSKPGEIPGIAYRNGDEIIFTAPRELLDLSDIPFCYDKAGDFKNRIIYYESSRGCPFSCSYCLSSVEKQLRFRDAELVKKELQFFIDREVPQVKFVDRTFNCNHAHAMEIWSYIKEHDNGITNFHFEISADLLREEELALIGTMRPGLIQLEIGIQSTNPETITEIRRKMNFEEVKRIVKRVQEKGNVHQHLDLIAGLPYEDYERFAQSFRDVYALHPEQLQLGFLKVLKGSYMHEKTEDYQLLYQDRPPFEVLSTKWLSYDDVIRLKGVEEMVEVYYNSGQFVNTLRLLEEEFTDTFALYESLSRYYEENGLHMINHSRITRYEVLFAFIKACVEKNVENYRQMLILDLYLRENVKKRPEFAGEVSVDKQKASAFYEKEAEERRYLKGYEGYDKRQLRKMTHLEQINGNLYVFDYRNRNVLTNQASVFWVEGGDEAYPSGHPT
;
A
#
# COMPACT_ATOMS: atom_id res chain seq x y z
N MET A 1 -14.34 -23.43 8.92
CA MET A 1 -14.63 -24.55 9.84
C MET A 1 -15.43 -23.99 11.01
N ASP A 2 -16.71 -24.24 11.07
CA ASP A 2 -17.51 -23.89 12.24
C ASP A 2 -17.94 -25.21 12.89
N CYS A 3 -17.22 -25.58 13.96
CA CYS A 3 -17.47 -26.81 14.74
C CYS A 3 -18.21 -26.46 16.03
N ARG A 4 -19.50 -26.13 15.96
CA ARG A 4 -20.32 -25.91 17.15
C ARG A 4 -21.09 -27.15 17.62
N ASP A 5 -21.01 -28.26 16.90
CA ASP A 5 -21.63 -29.52 17.36
C ASP A 5 -20.64 -30.69 17.16
N ARG A 6 -20.15 -31.23 18.29
CA ARG A 6 -19.10 -32.29 18.33
C ARG A 6 -19.56 -33.65 17.77
N ARG A 7 -20.70 -33.75 17.12
CA ARG A 7 -21.26 -35.03 16.64
C ARG A 7 -21.10 -35.29 15.15
N TYR A 8 -20.69 -34.29 14.34
CA TYR A 8 -20.56 -34.48 12.88
C TYR A 8 -19.43 -33.61 12.29
N CYS A 9 -18.53 -34.22 11.57
CA CYS A 9 -17.56 -33.52 10.72
C CYS A 9 -17.93 -33.76 9.26
N LYS A 10 -18.13 -32.66 8.49
CA LYS A 10 -18.41 -32.73 7.04
C LYS A 10 -17.17 -32.29 6.27
N THR A 11 -16.64 -33.17 5.42
CA THR A 11 -15.57 -32.83 4.51
C THR A 11 -16.13 -32.79 3.10
N TYR A 12 -15.86 -31.73 2.37
CA TYR A 12 -16.32 -31.50 1.01
C TYR A 12 -15.12 -31.60 0.04
N PHE A 13 -15.31 -32.29 -1.07
CA PHE A 13 -14.34 -32.39 -2.15
C PHE A 13 -15.00 -31.95 -3.44
N ALA A 14 -14.27 -31.18 -4.26
CA ALA A 14 -14.68 -30.84 -5.60
C ALA A 14 -13.85 -31.64 -6.61
N VAL A 15 -14.51 -32.32 -7.52
CA VAL A 15 -13.89 -33.04 -8.64
C VAL A 15 -14.73 -32.76 -9.87
N ASP A 16 -14.12 -32.32 -10.95
CA ASP A 16 -14.77 -32.01 -12.24
C ASP A 16 -16.00 -31.06 -12.10
N ASN A 17 -15.83 -29.95 -11.37
CA ASN A 17 -16.89 -28.99 -11.07
C ASN A 17 -18.15 -29.57 -10.35
N ARG A 18 -18.03 -30.74 -9.73
CA ARG A 18 -19.09 -31.36 -8.91
C ARG A 18 -18.66 -31.42 -7.46
N LEU A 19 -19.54 -30.96 -6.56
CA LEU A 19 -19.31 -30.97 -5.11
C LEU A 19 -19.82 -32.30 -4.52
N TYR A 20 -18.95 -33.02 -3.82
CA TYR A 20 -19.27 -34.26 -3.08
C TYR A 20 -19.09 -34.02 -1.59
N ALA A 21 -20.07 -34.43 -0.78
CA ALA A 21 -20.01 -34.29 0.66
C ALA A 21 -19.88 -35.66 1.33
N PHE A 22 -18.88 -35.78 2.23
CA PHE A 22 -18.74 -36.94 3.12
C PHE A 22 -19.18 -36.56 4.54
N VAL A 23 -20.02 -37.38 5.16
CA VAL A 23 -20.42 -37.22 6.54
C VAL A 23 -19.79 -38.36 7.33
N GLN A 24 -18.90 -38.05 8.27
CA GLN A 24 -18.24 -38.98 9.17
C GLN A 24 -18.99 -38.97 10.51
N PHE A 25 -19.44 -40.15 10.96
CA PHE A 25 -20.05 -40.33 12.25
C PHE A 25 -19.04 -40.89 13.26
N ASP A 26 -18.99 -40.28 14.44
CA ASP A 26 -18.13 -40.73 15.52
C ASP A 26 -18.92 -41.77 16.39
N ARG A 27 -18.56 -43.06 16.15
CA ARG A 27 -18.99 -44.34 16.77
C ARG A 27 -20.35 -44.95 16.35
N PRO A 28 -20.39 -46.25 16.26
CA PRO A 28 -19.66 -47.19 15.39
C PRO A 28 -20.57 -47.73 14.28
N LYS A 29 -20.99 -46.89 13.37
CA LYS A 29 -21.71 -47.29 12.15
C LYS A 29 -21.32 -46.41 11.01
N ILE A 30 -20.52 -46.92 10.08
CA ILE A 30 -20.15 -46.28 8.85
C ILE A 30 -21.08 -46.78 7.76
N GLU A 31 -21.89 -45.91 7.18
CA GLU A 31 -22.50 -46.13 5.87
C GLU A 31 -21.97 -45.07 4.90
N ASN A 32 -21.22 -45.56 3.92
CA ASN A 32 -20.68 -44.72 2.88
C ASN A 32 -21.67 -44.65 1.71
N HIS A 33 -22.38 -43.54 1.60
CA HIS A 33 -23.15 -43.23 0.38
C HIS A 33 -22.56 -41.98 -0.32
N LEU A 34 -22.19 -42.16 -1.57
CA LEU A 34 -21.96 -41.06 -2.49
C LEU A 34 -23.31 -40.41 -2.82
N LEU A 35 -23.55 -39.24 -2.26
CA LEU A 35 -24.79 -38.49 -2.51
C LEU A 35 -24.54 -37.44 -3.60
N THR A 36 -25.22 -37.55 -4.72
CA THR A 36 -25.28 -36.51 -5.72
C THR A 36 -26.21 -35.35 -5.27
N PRO A 37 -26.06 -34.13 -5.79
CA PRO A 37 -26.92 -33.00 -5.41
C PRO A 37 -28.43 -33.27 -5.57
N GLU A 38 -28.83 -34.16 -6.45
CA GLU A 38 -30.23 -34.53 -6.66
C GLU A 38 -30.77 -35.51 -5.60
N SER A 39 -29.93 -36.38 -5.04
CA SER A 39 -30.33 -37.32 -3.99
C SER A 39 -30.50 -36.68 -2.60
N MET A 40 -29.88 -35.49 -2.38
CA MET A 40 -30.02 -34.73 -1.14
C MET A 40 -31.40 -34.07 -0.96
N LYS A 41 -32.14 -33.84 -2.04
CA LYS A 41 -33.46 -33.18 -1.98
C LYS A 41 -34.63 -34.12 -1.60
N LYS A 42 -34.43 -35.43 -1.58
CA LYS A 42 -35.56 -36.40 -1.48
C LYS A 42 -35.66 -37.25 -0.22
N ARG A 43 -34.80 -37.11 0.83
CA ARG A 43 -34.95 -37.94 2.04
C ARG A 43 -34.86 -37.16 3.36
N LYS A 44 -36.00 -36.74 3.84
CA LYS A 44 -36.28 -36.56 5.28
C LYS A 44 -36.98 -37.82 5.73
N SER A 45 -36.31 -38.70 6.43
CA SER A 45 -36.81 -39.69 7.42
C SER A 45 -36.01 -40.99 7.39
N GLY A 46 -35.48 -41.36 8.54
CA GLY A 46 -35.35 -42.65 9.17
C GLY A 46 -34.52 -43.76 8.48
N PHE A 47 -33.33 -44.05 9.03
CA PHE A 47 -32.69 -45.36 8.90
C PHE A 47 -31.97 -45.77 10.19
N THR A 48 -32.31 -46.98 10.66
CA THR A 48 -31.61 -47.75 11.71
C THR A 48 -30.83 -48.89 11.06
N LEU A 49 -29.57 -49.13 11.48
CA LEU A 49 -28.76 -50.26 11.02
C LEU A 49 -27.96 -50.94 12.12
N SER A 50 -27.83 -52.26 12.01
CA SER A 50 -27.15 -53.16 12.93
C SER A 50 -25.73 -53.52 12.46
N GLY A 51 -24.78 -53.64 13.41
CA GLY A 51 -23.37 -53.80 13.14
C GLY A 51 -22.87 -55.21 12.88
N LYS A 52 -21.82 -55.32 12.10
CA LYS A 52 -20.67 -56.24 12.17
C LYS A 52 -19.63 -55.92 11.08
N ASN A 53 -18.33 -55.92 11.45
CA ASN A 53 -17.10 -55.86 10.60
C ASN A 53 -16.52 -54.47 10.22
N LEU A 54 -15.96 -53.76 11.20
CA LEU A 54 -15.25 -52.48 11.00
C LEU A 54 -13.85 -52.59 10.35
N ALA A 55 -13.13 -53.69 10.47
CA ALA A 55 -11.77 -53.81 10.03
C ALA A 55 -11.61 -54.17 8.54
N ALA A 56 -12.60 -54.84 7.95
CA ALA A 56 -12.59 -55.18 6.53
C ALA A 56 -13.04 -54.00 5.66
N GLU A 57 -13.97 -53.19 6.13
CA GLU A 57 -14.52 -52.06 5.38
C GLU A 57 -13.56 -50.88 5.30
N ASN A 58 -12.77 -50.61 6.36
CA ASN A 58 -11.72 -49.62 6.32
C ASN A 58 -10.60 -49.99 5.34
N ARG A 59 -10.29 -51.27 5.19
CA ARG A 59 -9.31 -51.73 4.17
C ARG A 59 -9.86 -51.61 2.75
N ILE A 60 -11.15 -51.87 2.55
CA ILE A 60 -11.78 -51.73 1.23
C ILE A 60 -11.92 -50.22 0.88
N PHE A 61 -12.26 -49.38 1.84
CA PHE A 61 -12.37 -47.94 1.63
C PHE A 61 -11.01 -47.32 1.31
N LEU A 62 -9.96 -47.68 2.08
CA LEU A 62 -8.60 -47.23 1.80
C LEU A 62 -8.13 -47.75 0.47
N TYR A 63 -8.44 -48.99 0.12
CA TYR A 63 -8.07 -49.60 -1.16
C TYR A 63 -8.84 -48.97 -2.34
N VAL A 64 -10.12 -48.64 -2.19
CA VAL A 64 -10.93 -47.97 -3.23
C VAL A 64 -10.49 -46.50 -3.38
N ALA A 65 -10.27 -45.81 -2.28
CA ALA A 65 -9.76 -44.43 -2.28
C ALA A 65 -8.36 -44.37 -2.87
N THR A 66 -7.48 -45.30 -2.48
CA THR A 66 -6.12 -45.39 -3.01
C THR A 66 -6.13 -45.79 -4.49
N ARG A 67 -6.99 -46.75 -4.92
CA ARG A 67 -7.16 -47.08 -6.34
C ARG A 67 -7.82 -46.01 -7.16
N PHE A 68 -8.76 -45.24 -6.57
CA PHE A 68 -9.36 -44.06 -7.23
C PHE A 68 -8.34 -42.97 -7.38
N PHE A 69 -7.55 -42.70 -6.33
CA PHE A 69 -6.44 -41.72 -6.36
C PHE A 69 -5.31 -42.17 -7.33
N LEU A 70 -4.98 -43.45 -7.33
CA LEU A 70 -4.01 -44.01 -8.28
C LEU A 70 -4.56 -44.00 -9.72
N ARG A 71 -5.85 -44.37 -9.95
CA ARG A 71 -6.47 -44.27 -11.27
C ARG A 71 -6.74 -42.84 -11.72
N TYR A 72 -6.97 -41.92 -10.80
CA TYR A 72 -7.06 -40.47 -11.10
C TYR A 72 -5.68 -39.95 -11.53
N ASN A 73 -4.64 -40.35 -10.79
CA ASN A 73 -3.24 -40.04 -11.15
C ASN A 73 -2.77 -40.78 -12.41
N GLU A 74 -3.20 -42.03 -12.65
CA GLU A 74 -2.92 -42.77 -13.87
C GLU A 74 -3.67 -42.23 -15.10
N LYS A 75 -4.93 -41.80 -14.97
CA LYS A 75 -5.69 -41.19 -16.07
C LYS A 75 -5.20 -39.77 -16.42
N ASN A 76 -4.71 -39.03 -15.45
CA ASN A 76 -4.08 -37.72 -15.66
C ASN A 76 -2.59 -37.84 -15.98
N GLY A 77 -2.10 -39.07 -16.15
CA GLY A 77 -0.76 -39.40 -16.59
C GLY A 77 0.30 -38.57 -15.90
N GLY A 78 0.45 -38.74 -14.58
CA GLY A 78 1.53 -38.18 -13.74
C GLY A 78 2.22 -36.91 -14.25
N LYS A 79 1.47 -35.93 -14.83
CA LYS A 79 2.07 -34.68 -15.25
C LYS A 79 2.41 -33.89 -13.98
N LYS A 80 3.67 -33.87 -13.60
CA LYS A 80 4.16 -32.98 -12.56
C LYS A 80 3.80 -31.58 -13.00
N GLN A 81 2.90 -30.94 -12.29
CA GLN A 81 2.48 -29.56 -12.48
C GLN A 81 3.68 -28.65 -12.24
N MET A 82 4.02 -27.77 -13.18
CA MET A 82 5.04 -26.76 -12.94
C MET A 82 4.42 -25.63 -12.12
N LYS A 83 5.14 -25.18 -11.10
CA LYS A 83 4.73 -24.11 -10.22
C LYS A 83 5.75 -22.98 -10.21
N ILE A 84 5.36 -21.81 -10.66
CA ILE A 84 6.12 -20.56 -10.49
C ILE A 84 5.53 -19.80 -9.31
N LEU A 85 6.37 -19.40 -8.35
CA LEU A 85 5.99 -18.56 -7.24
C LEU A 85 6.56 -17.16 -7.46
N LEU A 86 5.66 -16.18 -7.66
CA LEU A 86 5.98 -14.74 -7.62
C LEU A 86 5.87 -14.27 -6.17
N THR A 87 6.98 -13.82 -5.59
CA THR A 87 7.02 -13.38 -4.20
C THR A 87 7.15 -11.86 -4.12
N ALA A 88 6.23 -11.25 -3.39
CA ALA A 88 6.21 -9.82 -3.09
C ALA A 88 6.33 -9.59 -1.59
N ILE A 89 7.28 -8.75 -1.17
CA ILE A 89 7.43 -8.30 0.22
C ILE A 89 7.10 -6.81 0.24
N ASN A 90 5.91 -6.48 0.69
CA ASN A 90 5.37 -5.13 0.69
C ASN A 90 5.84 -4.32 1.90
N ALA A 91 5.92 -2.98 1.78
CA ALA A 91 6.32 -2.12 2.89
C ALA A 91 5.34 -2.16 4.08
N LYS A 92 4.03 -2.34 3.82
CA LYS A 92 2.98 -2.49 4.85
C LYS A 92 1.88 -3.42 4.33
N TYR A 93 1.10 -4.01 5.24
CA TYR A 93 -0.01 -4.92 4.91
C TYR A 93 -1.09 -4.29 4.00
N ILE A 94 -1.31 -2.97 4.15
CA ILE A 94 -2.32 -2.25 3.37
C ILE A 94 -1.96 -2.09 1.89
N HIS A 95 -0.70 -2.28 1.51
CA HIS A 95 -0.24 -2.14 0.12
C HIS A 95 -0.48 -3.42 -0.69
N SER A 96 -0.90 -3.27 -1.93
CA SER A 96 -0.89 -4.32 -2.95
C SER A 96 0.37 -4.20 -3.83
N ASN A 97 0.79 -5.28 -4.48
CA ASN A 97 1.95 -5.25 -5.39
C ASN A 97 1.47 -5.39 -6.84
N LEU A 98 1.26 -4.27 -7.51
CA LEU A 98 0.78 -4.22 -8.89
C LEU A 98 1.67 -5.02 -9.85
N ALA A 99 3.00 -4.99 -9.66
CA ALA A 99 3.93 -5.65 -10.57
C ALA A 99 3.67 -7.17 -10.64
N VAL A 100 3.63 -7.88 -9.50
CA VAL A 100 3.41 -9.34 -9.52
C VAL A 100 2.01 -9.72 -10.00
N TYR A 101 1.00 -8.84 -9.79
CA TYR A 101 -0.33 -9.06 -10.32
C TYR A 101 -0.36 -8.92 -11.85
N ASN A 102 0.30 -7.89 -12.41
CA ASN A 102 0.42 -7.71 -13.86
C ASN A 102 1.19 -8.87 -14.51
N LEU A 103 2.32 -9.30 -13.94
CA LEU A 103 3.08 -10.45 -14.43
C LEU A 103 2.20 -11.70 -14.53
N ARG A 104 1.47 -12.01 -13.45
CA ARG A 104 0.56 -13.18 -13.43
C ARG A 104 -0.57 -13.03 -14.45
N ALA A 105 -1.21 -11.86 -14.53
CA ALA A 105 -2.31 -11.62 -15.46
C ALA A 105 -1.84 -11.70 -16.92
N TYR A 106 -0.68 -11.13 -17.23
CA TYR A 106 -0.07 -11.17 -18.55
C TYR A 106 0.26 -12.60 -18.98
N ALA A 107 0.93 -13.37 -18.12
CA ALA A 107 1.23 -14.77 -18.42
C ALA A 107 -0.03 -15.63 -18.55
N ALA A 108 -1.03 -15.43 -17.70
CA ALA A 108 -2.31 -16.15 -17.79
C ALA A 108 -3.05 -15.90 -19.12
N HIS A 109 -2.84 -14.74 -19.76
CA HIS A 109 -3.45 -14.40 -21.02
C HIS A 109 -2.63 -14.82 -22.24
N TYR A 110 -1.31 -14.64 -22.18
CA TYR A 110 -0.43 -14.76 -23.36
C TYR A 110 0.49 -15.98 -23.35
N ALA A 111 0.75 -16.64 -22.22
CA ALA A 111 1.69 -17.77 -22.15
C ALA A 111 1.09 -19.06 -22.76
N LYS A 112 1.08 -19.13 -24.08
CA LYS A 112 0.57 -20.29 -24.86
C LYS A 112 1.41 -21.56 -24.64
N GLY A 113 2.67 -21.38 -24.22
CA GLY A 113 3.59 -22.47 -23.93
C GLY A 113 3.32 -23.17 -22.61
N MET A 114 2.53 -22.64 -21.69
CA MET A 114 2.15 -23.27 -20.44
C MET A 114 1.00 -24.26 -20.63
N ALA A 115 0.99 -25.37 -19.89
CA ALA A 115 -0.12 -26.31 -19.87
C ALA A 115 -1.20 -25.81 -18.88
N ASP A 116 -2.46 -26.24 -19.07
CA ASP A 116 -3.58 -25.93 -18.15
C ASP A 116 -3.31 -26.34 -16.68
N SER A 117 -2.37 -27.30 -16.48
CA SER A 117 -1.95 -27.74 -15.15
C SER A 117 -0.87 -26.87 -14.51
N ASP A 118 -0.14 -26.08 -15.28
CA ASP A 118 0.93 -25.24 -14.78
C ASP A 118 0.35 -24.01 -14.07
N THR A 119 0.99 -23.56 -12.99
CA THR A 119 0.46 -22.46 -12.18
C THR A 119 1.48 -21.37 -11.93
N VAL A 120 0.98 -20.12 -11.92
CA VAL A 120 1.67 -18.95 -11.41
C VAL A 120 0.97 -18.50 -10.14
N GLU A 121 1.60 -18.74 -8.99
CA GLU A 121 1.09 -18.35 -7.69
C GLU A 121 1.77 -17.07 -7.20
N ILE A 122 1.09 -16.32 -6.34
CA ILE A 122 1.65 -15.14 -5.68
C ILE A 122 1.74 -15.39 -4.19
N GLY A 123 2.94 -15.22 -3.62
CA GLY A 123 3.19 -15.13 -2.18
C GLY A 123 3.34 -13.66 -1.78
N GLU A 124 2.40 -13.13 -1.00
CA GLU A 124 2.47 -11.76 -0.49
C GLU A 124 2.80 -11.74 0.99
N TYR A 125 3.83 -10.99 1.33
CA TYR A 125 4.34 -10.76 2.67
C TYR A 125 4.58 -9.26 2.88
N THR A 126 5.06 -8.89 4.06
CA THR A 126 5.46 -7.53 4.39
C THR A 126 6.80 -7.53 5.10
N ILE A 127 7.50 -6.40 5.11
CA ILE A 127 8.74 -6.21 5.88
C ILE A 127 8.52 -6.36 7.40
N ASN A 128 7.29 -6.43 7.88
CA ASN A 128 6.94 -6.66 9.30
C ASN A 128 6.77 -8.14 9.63
N ASN A 129 6.78 -9.04 8.62
CA ASN A 129 6.81 -10.47 8.88
C ASN A 129 8.22 -10.90 9.31
N GLN A 130 8.31 -11.93 10.16
CA GLN A 130 9.60 -12.53 10.46
C GLN A 130 10.16 -13.23 9.21
N MET A 131 11.47 -13.17 9.03
CA MET A 131 12.16 -13.77 7.88
C MET A 131 11.87 -15.27 7.77
N GLU A 132 11.87 -15.96 8.91
CA GLU A 132 11.60 -17.39 9.01
C GLU A 132 10.20 -17.76 8.55
N ASP A 133 9.18 -16.93 8.86
CA ASP A 133 7.79 -17.16 8.44
C ASP A 133 7.67 -17.02 6.91
N ILE A 134 8.38 -16.06 6.33
CA ILE A 134 8.41 -15.87 4.87
C ILE A 134 9.09 -17.08 4.20
N LEU A 135 10.27 -17.46 4.70
CA LEU A 135 11.02 -18.62 4.20
C LEU A 135 10.19 -19.91 4.28
N GLU A 136 9.54 -20.15 5.43
CA GLU A 136 8.64 -21.30 5.62
C GLU A 136 7.49 -21.30 4.61
N GLY A 137 6.87 -20.12 4.39
CA GLY A 137 5.79 -19.94 3.41
C GLY A 137 6.24 -20.29 1.99
N ILE A 138 7.39 -19.76 1.56
CA ILE A 138 8.02 -20.06 0.25
C ILE A 138 8.34 -21.55 0.12
N TYR A 139 8.97 -22.13 1.13
CA TYR A 139 9.34 -23.55 1.13
C TYR A 139 8.11 -24.47 1.05
N LYS A 140 7.04 -24.16 1.80
CA LYS A 140 5.78 -24.91 1.78
C LYS A 140 5.02 -24.80 0.46
N ALA A 141 5.17 -23.69 -0.25
CA ALA A 141 4.60 -23.51 -1.59
C ALA A 141 5.23 -24.46 -2.61
N LYS A 142 6.44 -25.00 -2.35
CA LYS A 142 7.17 -25.95 -3.23
C LYS A 142 7.27 -25.45 -4.67
N PRO A 143 7.83 -24.28 -4.93
CA PRO A 143 7.98 -23.78 -6.28
C PRO A 143 8.98 -24.63 -7.07
N ASP A 144 8.76 -24.75 -8.38
CA ASP A 144 9.75 -25.21 -9.33
C ASP A 144 10.60 -24.04 -9.87
N VAL A 145 10.08 -22.80 -9.77
CA VAL A 145 10.80 -21.54 -10.04
C VAL A 145 10.34 -20.50 -9.02
N LEU A 146 11.28 -19.84 -8.37
CA LEU A 146 11.03 -18.76 -7.41
C LEU A 146 11.41 -17.41 -8.02
N MET A 147 10.53 -16.42 -7.91
CA MET A 147 10.78 -15.07 -8.42
C MET A 147 10.42 -14.00 -7.40
N PHE A 148 11.26 -12.97 -7.27
CA PHE A 148 11.02 -11.84 -6.34
C PHE A 148 10.88 -10.52 -7.08
N SER A 149 9.97 -9.66 -6.58
CA SER A 149 9.93 -8.25 -6.94
C SER A 149 10.80 -7.44 -5.99
N CYS A 150 11.80 -6.72 -6.53
CA CYS A 150 12.84 -6.01 -5.79
C CYS A 150 12.62 -4.50 -5.82
N TYR A 151 12.41 -3.94 -4.63
CA TYR A 151 12.27 -2.52 -4.37
C TYR A 151 13.20 -2.08 -3.24
N ILE A 152 13.43 -0.79 -3.10
CA ILE A 152 14.28 -0.22 -2.08
C ILE A 152 13.93 -0.63 -0.63
N TRP A 153 12.66 -0.95 -0.35
CA TRP A 153 12.23 -1.36 1.00
C TRP A 153 12.39 -2.85 1.28
N ASN A 154 12.60 -3.68 0.26
CA ASN A 154 12.60 -5.14 0.45
C ASN A 154 13.87 -5.85 -0.05
N ILE A 155 14.79 -5.16 -0.71
CA ILE A 155 15.94 -5.83 -1.33
C ILE A 155 16.77 -6.63 -0.32
N ALA A 156 17.02 -6.10 0.88
CA ALA A 156 17.75 -6.83 1.92
C ALA A 156 17.04 -8.14 2.34
N PHE A 157 15.69 -8.14 2.40
CA PHE A 157 14.91 -9.36 2.65
C PHE A 157 15.05 -10.36 1.48
N VAL A 158 15.05 -9.87 0.24
CA VAL A 158 15.17 -10.74 -0.95
C VAL A 158 16.53 -11.40 -1.01
N GLU A 159 17.60 -10.66 -0.73
CA GLU A 159 18.99 -11.18 -0.71
C GLU A 159 19.14 -12.32 0.31
N GLU A 160 18.69 -12.09 1.54
CA GLU A 160 18.74 -13.09 2.62
C GLU A 160 17.82 -14.29 2.32
N LEU A 161 16.59 -14.06 1.89
CA LEU A 161 15.67 -15.16 1.53
C LEU A 161 16.15 -15.99 0.36
N ALA A 162 16.76 -15.36 -0.65
CA ALA A 162 17.33 -16.09 -1.78
C ALA A 162 18.49 -16.98 -1.35
N GLU A 163 19.35 -16.50 -0.45
CA GLU A 163 20.46 -17.28 0.11
C GLU A 163 19.94 -18.46 0.96
N GLU A 164 19.05 -18.21 1.92
CA GLU A 164 18.52 -19.25 2.80
C GLU A 164 17.67 -20.28 2.03
N PHE A 165 16.89 -19.84 1.05
CA PHE A 165 16.10 -20.74 0.21
C PHE A 165 16.99 -21.63 -0.67
N HIS A 166 18.06 -21.07 -1.23
CA HIS A 166 19.01 -21.83 -2.04
C HIS A 166 19.72 -22.94 -1.24
N LYS A 167 20.02 -22.72 0.05
CA LYS A 167 20.56 -23.77 0.93
C LYS A 167 19.60 -24.95 1.08
N LEU A 168 18.28 -24.69 1.07
CA LEU A 168 17.23 -25.71 1.20
C LEU A 168 16.88 -26.39 -0.12
N ARG A 169 16.90 -25.64 -1.21
CA ARG A 169 16.46 -26.07 -2.54
C ARG A 169 17.39 -25.54 -3.64
N PRO A 170 18.66 -25.99 -3.68
CA PRO A 170 19.67 -25.49 -4.63
C PRO A 170 19.31 -25.74 -6.11
N GLU A 171 18.42 -26.69 -6.37
CA GLU A 171 17.96 -27.03 -7.71
C GLU A 171 16.87 -26.06 -8.26
N VAL A 172 16.28 -25.24 -7.41
CA VAL A 172 15.20 -24.32 -7.82
C VAL A 172 15.82 -22.99 -8.29
N PRO A 173 15.62 -22.59 -9.55
CA PRO A 173 16.10 -21.32 -10.04
C PRO A 173 15.41 -20.15 -9.34
N VAL A 174 16.22 -19.17 -8.94
CA VAL A 174 15.77 -17.93 -8.29
C VAL A 174 15.98 -16.77 -9.25
N TRP A 175 14.90 -16.09 -9.60
CA TRP A 175 14.91 -14.89 -10.43
C TRP A 175 14.49 -13.67 -9.65
N VAL A 176 15.00 -12.53 -10.04
CA VAL A 176 14.62 -11.24 -9.45
C VAL A 176 14.29 -10.24 -10.54
N GLY A 177 13.53 -9.20 -10.21
CA GLY A 177 13.21 -8.11 -11.11
C GLY A 177 12.72 -6.88 -10.33
N GLY A 178 12.83 -5.73 -10.93
CA GLY A 178 12.44 -4.46 -10.31
C GLY A 178 13.57 -3.43 -10.29
N PRO A 179 13.30 -2.20 -9.82
CA PRO A 179 14.23 -1.08 -9.94
C PRO A 179 15.56 -1.28 -9.22
N GLU A 180 15.58 -2.00 -8.09
CA GLU A 180 16.83 -2.17 -7.30
C GLU A 180 17.86 -3.07 -7.96
N VAL A 181 17.45 -3.94 -8.87
CA VAL A 181 18.33 -4.93 -9.52
C VAL A 181 18.51 -4.70 -11.01
N SER A 182 17.79 -3.73 -11.59
CA SER A 182 17.85 -3.40 -13.02
C SER A 182 19.03 -2.48 -13.38
N TYR A 183 19.60 -1.82 -12.39
CA TYR A 183 20.82 -1.03 -12.50
C TYR A 183 21.95 -1.76 -11.78
N GLU A 184 23.19 -1.65 -12.26
CA GLU A 184 24.35 -2.42 -11.72
C GLU A 184 24.11 -3.94 -11.64
N THR A 185 23.34 -4.47 -12.57
CA THR A 185 22.88 -5.87 -12.61
C THR A 185 24.04 -6.88 -12.59
N GLU A 186 25.18 -6.56 -13.21
CA GLU A 186 26.34 -7.44 -13.26
C GLU A 186 26.97 -7.60 -11.88
N SER A 187 27.24 -6.52 -11.15
CA SER A 187 27.79 -6.57 -9.79
C SER A 187 26.85 -7.30 -8.85
N PHE A 188 25.54 -6.98 -8.93
CA PHE A 188 24.52 -7.67 -8.14
C PHE A 188 24.53 -9.20 -8.36
N LEU A 189 24.57 -9.66 -9.60
CA LEU A 189 24.64 -11.10 -9.88
C LEU A 189 25.98 -11.72 -9.43
N ARG A 190 27.10 -10.99 -9.49
CA ARG A 190 28.39 -11.49 -8.99
C ARG A 190 28.40 -11.66 -7.48
N GLU A 191 27.80 -10.75 -6.74
CA GLU A 191 27.69 -10.76 -5.29
C GLU A 191 26.71 -11.83 -4.79
N HIS A 192 25.68 -12.18 -5.60
CA HIS A 192 24.62 -13.13 -5.22
C HIS A 192 24.61 -14.39 -6.12
N PRO A 193 25.56 -15.33 -5.93
CA PRO A 193 25.70 -16.53 -6.79
C PRO A 193 24.48 -17.45 -6.75
N GLN A 194 23.66 -17.39 -5.72
CA GLN A 194 22.40 -18.14 -5.58
C GLN A 194 21.28 -17.65 -6.51
N ILE A 195 21.40 -16.45 -7.09
CA ILE A 195 20.42 -15.89 -8.01
C ILE A 195 20.76 -16.30 -9.43
N THR A 196 19.78 -16.90 -10.11
CA THR A 196 19.90 -17.40 -11.48
C THR A 196 19.96 -16.28 -12.51
N GLY A 197 19.14 -15.22 -12.32
CA GLY A 197 19.12 -14.09 -13.22
C GLY A 197 18.17 -12.96 -12.80
N VAL A 198 18.24 -11.89 -13.56
CA VAL A 198 17.49 -10.64 -13.36
C VAL A 198 16.64 -10.36 -14.59
N MET A 199 15.37 -10.02 -14.38
CA MET A 199 14.53 -9.41 -15.40
C MET A 199 14.74 -7.89 -15.35
N ILE A 200 15.22 -7.32 -16.45
CA ILE A 200 15.60 -5.91 -16.58
C ILE A 200 14.50 -5.14 -17.31
N GLY A 201 14.08 -4.00 -16.76
CA GLY A 201 13.04 -3.15 -17.35
C GLY A 201 11.62 -3.69 -17.14
N GLU A 202 10.75 -3.59 -18.16
CA GLU A 202 9.36 -4.05 -18.08
C GLU A 202 9.28 -5.57 -18.06
N GLY A 203 8.62 -6.08 -17.01
CA GLY A 203 8.65 -7.50 -16.70
C GLY A 203 7.58 -8.35 -17.37
N GLU A 204 6.47 -7.77 -17.82
CA GLU A 204 5.26 -8.51 -18.20
C GLU A 204 5.52 -9.54 -19.30
N LYS A 205 6.07 -9.12 -20.42
CA LYS A 205 6.40 -9.99 -21.55
C LYS A 205 7.63 -10.87 -21.26
N THR A 206 8.63 -10.30 -20.57
CA THR A 206 9.84 -11.06 -20.16
C THR A 206 9.49 -12.22 -19.24
N PHE A 207 8.63 -11.98 -18.26
CA PHE A 207 8.13 -13.02 -17.37
C PHE A 207 7.32 -14.09 -18.11
N CYS A 208 6.45 -13.67 -19.03
CA CYS A 208 5.65 -14.59 -19.85
C CYS A 208 6.55 -15.58 -20.62
N GLU A 209 7.58 -15.06 -21.31
CA GLU A 209 8.55 -15.88 -22.07
C GLU A 209 9.40 -16.77 -21.16
N LEU A 210 9.82 -16.29 -19.96
CA LEU A 210 10.50 -17.11 -18.96
C LEU A 210 9.60 -18.23 -18.44
N ALA A 211 8.32 -17.96 -18.20
CA ALA A 211 7.36 -18.97 -17.75
C ALA A 211 7.16 -20.06 -18.81
N GLU A 212 7.08 -19.70 -20.09
CA GLU A 212 7.02 -20.64 -21.21
C GLU A 212 8.30 -21.46 -21.34
N TYR A 213 9.47 -20.83 -21.17
CA TYR A 213 10.77 -21.50 -21.18
C TYR A 213 10.82 -22.61 -20.12
N TYR A 214 10.50 -22.30 -18.85
CA TYR A 214 10.52 -23.29 -17.78
C TYR A 214 9.44 -24.37 -17.93
N ALA A 215 8.27 -24.03 -18.45
CA ALA A 215 7.24 -25.00 -18.79
C ALA A 215 7.72 -25.99 -19.87
N GLY A 216 8.45 -25.50 -20.86
CA GLY A 216 9.08 -26.31 -21.89
C GLY A 216 10.15 -27.26 -21.33
N GLU A 217 11.06 -26.77 -20.49
CA GLU A 217 12.11 -27.57 -19.84
C GLU A 217 11.51 -28.68 -18.95
N SER A 218 10.51 -28.33 -18.13
CA SER A 218 9.82 -29.31 -17.27
C SER A 218 9.17 -30.45 -18.06
N ARG A 219 8.72 -30.24 -19.31
CA ARG A 219 8.18 -31.29 -20.18
C ARG A 219 9.25 -32.15 -20.76
N ARG A 220 10.35 -31.56 -21.24
CA ARG A 220 11.51 -32.30 -21.81
C ARG A 220 12.17 -33.22 -20.80
N ASP A 221 12.34 -32.81 -19.57
CA ASP A 221 12.90 -33.65 -18.51
C ASP A 221 12.01 -34.87 -18.21
N LYS A 222 10.68 -34.70 -18.27
CA LYS A 222 9.73 -35.81 -18.13
C LYS A 222 9.79 -36.79 -19.29
N GLU A 223 9.95 -36.28 -20.50
CA GLU A 223 10.11 -37.14 -21.69
C GLU A 223 11.40 -37.93 -21.63
N LYS A 224 12.52 -37.31 -21.22
CA LYS A 224 13.79 -38.00 -20.98
C LYS A 224 13.67 -39.09 -19.90
N GLN A 225 13.01 -38.82 -18.79
CA GLN A 225 12.76 -39.79 -17.72
C GLN A 225 11.91 -40.98 -18.24
N LYS A 226 10.84 -40.73 -18.99
CA LYS A 226 10.02 -41.77 -19.61
C LYS A 226 10.80 -42.60 -20.63
N ILE A 227 11.65 -41.95 -21.41
CA ILE A 227 12.49 -42.63 -22.39
C ILE A 227 13.55 -43.53 -21.67
N GLN A 228 14.14 -43.05 -20.57
CA GLN A 228 15.06 -43.85 -19.74
C GLN A 228 14.37 -45.03 -19.04
N GLU A 229 13.12 -44.86 -18.62
CA GLU A 229 12.30 -45.96 -18.05
C GLU A 229 11.84 -46.96 -19.11
N THR A 230 11.66 -46.52 -20.36
CA THR A 230 11.18 -47.36 -21.47
C THR A 230 12.33 -47.96 -22.29
N GLN A 231 13.50 -47.30 -22.30
CA GLN A 231 14.68 -47.80 -23.04
C GLN A 231 15.51 -48.78 -22.19
N ARG A 232 14.99 -49.99 -22.04
CA ARG A 232 15.87 -51.19 -22.01
C ARG A 232 16.19 -51.70 -23.42
N THR A 233 15.71 -51.03 -24.48
CA THR A 233 16.04 -51.44 -25.89
C THR A 233 15.84 -50.25 -26.85
N GLY A 234 16.91 -49.81 -27.54
CA GLY A 234 16.85 -49.18 -28.87
C GLY A 234 17.10 -47.67 -28.94
N GLU A 235 18.03 -47.31 -29.79
CA GLU A 235 18.46 -45.94 -30.16
C GLU A 235 17.36 -45.11 -30.81
N GLY A 236 17.20 -43.89 -30.32
CA GLY A 236 16.37 -42.88 -30.95
C GLY A 236 16.98 -41.48 -30.77
N LYS A 237 17.54 -40.93 -31.84
CA LYS A 237 17.99 -39.54 -31.94
C LYS A 237 16.76 -38.62 -31.99
N SER A 238 16.61 -37.69 -31.05
CA SER A 238 15.84 -36.49 -31.23
C SER A 238 16.74 -35.30 -30.94
N THR A 239 17.15 -34.61 -32.00
CA THR A 239 17.80 -33.30 -31.95
C THR A 239 16.69 -32.24 -32.13
N GLU A 240 15.98 -31.86 -31.06
CA GLU A 240 15.24 -30.61 -31.01
C GLU A 240 16.18 -29.56 -30.40
N GLU A 241 16.35 -28.45 -31.12
CA GLU A 241 17.11 -27.30 -30.66
C GLU A 241 16.55 -26.81 -29.30
N ARG A 242 17.44 -26.63 -28.34
CA ARG A 242 17.11 -26.08 -27.03
C ARG A 242 16.81 -24.59 -27.21
N SER A 243 15.59 -24.14 -26.94
CA SER A 243 15.40 -22.72 -26.62
C SER A 243 16.29 -22.40 -25.43
N LYS A 244 17.15 -21.39 -25.55
CA LYS A 244 18.09 -20.98 -24.50
C LYS A 244 17.50 -19.72 -23.85
N PRO A 245 17.70 -19.48 -22.54
CA PRO A 245 17.31 -18.19 -21.92
C PRO A 245 17.86 -16.98 -22.69
N GLY A 246 19.02 -17.14 -23.37
CA GLY A 246 19.66 -16.12 -24.18
C GLY A 246 18.86 -15.59 -25.37
N GLU A 247 17.75 -16.22 -25.74
CA GLU A 247 16.83 -15.74 -26.77
C GLU A 247 15.73 -14.84 -26.21
N ILE A 248 15.58 -14.76 -24.87
CA ILE A 248 14.56 -13.92 -24.20
C ILE A 248 15.13 -12.53 -23.99
N PRO A 249 14.59 -11.47 -24.61
CA PRO A 249 15.05 -10.10 -24.39
C PRO A 249 14.74 -9.61 -22.97
N GLY A 250 15.58 -8.69 -22.47
CA GLY A 250 15.36 -8.01 -21.19
C GLY A 250 15.75 -8.87 -19.97
N ILE A 251 16.73 -9.77 -20.10
CA ILE A 251 17.28 -10.50 -18.95
C ILE A 251 18.81 -10.39 -18.89
N ALA A 252 19.33 -10.52 -17.67
CA ALA A 252 20.70 -10.94 -17.43
C ALA A 252 20.67 -12.23 -16.63
N TYR A 253 21.49 -13.21 -17.01
CA TYR A 253 21.46 -14.51 -16.35
C TYR A 253 22.85 -15.16 -16.28
N ARG A 254 23.00 -16.06 -15.33
CA ARG A 254 24.24 -16.80 -15.10
C ARG A 254 24.33 -18.03 -16.01
N ASN A 255 25.47 -18.14 -16.69
CA ASN A 255 25.84 -19.32 -17.50
C ASN A 255 27.24 -19.78 -17.09
N GLY A 256 27.31 -20.67 -16.10
CA GLY A 256 28.57 -21.01 -15.43
C GLY A 256 29.10 -19.76 -14.67
N ASP A 257 30.34 -19.40 -14.94
CA ASP A 257 31.00 -18.22 -14.32
C ASP A 257 30.71 -16.92 -15.07
N GLU A 258 30.07 -16.99 -16.24
CA GLU A 258 29.76 -15.82 -17.06
C GLU A 258 28.35 -15.28 -16.75
N ILE A 259 28.20 -13.97 -16.80
CA ILE A 259 26.93 -13.27 -16.77
C ILE A 259 26.61 -12.79 -18.18
N ILE A 260 25.51 -13.28 -18.72
CA ILE A 260 25.08 -12.99 -20.10
C ILE A 260 23.92 -12.00 -20.04
N PHE A 261 24.07 -10.88 -20.76
CA PHE A 261 23.00 -9.91 -21.01
C PHE A 261 22.37 -10.21 -22.37
N THR A 262 21.07 -10.25 -22.42
CA THR A 262 20.32 -10.34 -23.67
C THR A 262 20.00 -8.97 -24.25
N ALA A 263 19.43 -8.93 -25.44
CA ALA A 263 19.00 -7.67 -26.05
C ALA A 263 17.97 -6.94 -25.15
N PRO A 264 18.00 -5.62 -25.10
CA PRO A 264 16.94 -4.86 -24.41
C PRO A 264 15.57 -5.20 -24.97
N ARG A 265 14.56 -5.20 -24.09
CA ARG A 265 13.18 -5.42 -24.49
C ARG A 265 12.57 -4.13 -25.05
N GLU A 266 11.79 -4.27 -26.11
CA GLU A 266 10.92 -3.19 -26.60
C GLU A 266 9.82 -2.90 -25.59
N LEU A 267 9.45 -1.63 -25.49
CA LEU A 267 8.41 -1.16 -24.57
C LEU A 267 7.02 -1.67 -25.00
N LEU A 268 6.22 -2.09 -24.03
CA LEU A 268 4.86 -2.59 -24.26
C LEU A 268 3.87 -1.46 -24.56
N ASP A 269 2.83 -1.76 -25.36
CA ASP A 269 1.59 -1.01 -25.30
C ASP A 269 0.87 -1.37 -23.96
N LEU A 270 0.56 -0.35 -23.16
CA LEU A 270 -0.08 -0.59 -21.87
C LEU A 270 -1.48 -1.19 -22.00
N SER A 271 -2.12 -1.00 -23.14
CA SER A 271 -3.44 -1.58 -23.43
C SER A 271 -3.40 -3.10 -23.61
N ASP A 272 -2.22 -3.66 -23.89
CA ASP A 272 -2.01 -5.11 -23.97
C ASP A 272 -1.92 -5.78 -22.59
N ILE A 273 -1.74 -5.02 -21.52
CA ILE A 273 -1.66 -5.60 -20.15
C ILE A 273 -3.09 -5.92 -19.70
N PRO A 274 -3.43 -7.21 -19.44
CA PRO A 274 -4.76 -7.57 -18.97
C PRO A 274 -5.03 -7.00 -17.56
N PHE A 275 -6.29 -6.69 -17.29
CA PHE A 275 -6.70 -6.24 -15.95
C PHE A 275 -6.39 -7.30 -14.89
N CYS A 276 -5.59 -6.94 -13.89
CA CYS A 276 -5.02 -7.91 -12.95
C CYS A 276 -5.84 -8.14 -11.68
N TYR A 277 -6.88 -7.33 -11.43
CA TYR A 277 -7.68 -7.37 -10.20
C TYR A 277 -8.99 -8.15 -10.31
N ASP A 278 -9.35 -8.68 -11.46
CA ASP A 278 -10.58 -9.45 -11.68
C ASP A 278 -10.72 -10.68 -10.74
N LYS A 279 -9.57 -11.25 -10.35
CA LYS A 279 -9.45 -12.40 -9.45
C LYS A 279 -8.86 -12.05 -8.07
N ALA A 280 -8.59 -10.77 -7.81
CA ALA A 280 -8.10 -10.35 -6.51
C ALA A 280 -9.21 -10.51 -5.46
N GLY A 281 -8.81 -10.93 -4.26
CA GLY A 281 -9.72 -11.15 -3.13
C GLY A 281 -10.31 -9.87 -2.54
N ASP A 282 -10.62 -9.90 -1.24
CA ASP A 282 -11.23 -8.77 -0.54
C ASP A 282 -10.29 -7.55 -0.47
N PHE A 283 -10.74 -6.42 -1.03
CA PHE A 283 -10.02 -5.13 -1.05
C PHE A 283 -10.26 -4.26 0.18
N LYS A 284 -11.09 -4.72 1.12
CA LYS A 284 -11.68 -3.93 2.19
C LYS A 284 -10.69 -3.17 3.09
N ASN A 285 -9.45 -3.59 3.17
CA ASN A 285 -8.43 -2.95 4.00
C ASN A 285 -7.12 -2.74 3.23
N ARG A 286 -7.22 -2.59 1.90
CA ARG A 286 -6.05 -2.43 1.04
C ARG A 286 -6.15 -1.18 0.18
N ILE A 287 -5.01 -0.55 -0.03
CA ILE A 287 -4.80 0.44 -1.08
C ILE A 287 -4.53 -0.34 -2.37
N ILE A 288 -5.32 -0.09 -3.39
CA ILE A 288 -5.14 -0.69 -4.70
C ILE A 288 -4.31 0.26 -5.56
N TYR A 289 -3.22 -0.26 -6.12
CA TYR A 289 -2.40 0.49 -7.06
C TYR A 289 -2.89 0.27 -8.48
N TYR A 290 -3.04 1.35 -9.24
CA TYR A 290 -3.52 1.33 -10.60
C TYR A 290 -2.62 2.18 -11.50
N GLU A 291 -2.41 1.76 -12.75
CA GLU A 291 -1.56 2.42 -13.72
C GLU A 291 -2.35 2.74 -14.98
N SER A 292 -2.54 4.03 -15.30
CA SER A 292 -3.15 4.48 -16.56
C SER A 292 -2.12 5.01 -17.55
N SER A 293 -0.92 5.36 -17.06
CA SER A 293 0.20 5.77 -17.90
C SER A 293 1.54 5.32 -17.31
N ARG A 294 2.53 5.11 -18.16
CA ARG A 294 3.90 4.73 -17.77
C ARG A 294 4.91 5.61 -18.48
N GLY A 295 6.01 5.93 -17.78
CA GLY A 295 7.01 6.91 -18.21
C GLY A 295 6.76 8.29 -17.60
N CYS A 296 7.72 9.21 -17.77
CA CYS A 296 7.63 10.59 -17.28
C CYS A 296 8.32 11.56 -18.25
N PRO A 297 7.67 12.66 -18.65
CA PRO A 297 8.27 13.60 -19.60
C PRO A 297 9.37 14.48 -18.96
N PHE A 298 9.47 14.46 -17.62
CA PHE A 298 10.42 15.29 -16.88
C PHE A 298 11.78 14.59 -16.69
N SER A 299 12.78 15.36 -16.25
CA SER A 299 14.17 14.92 -16.16
C SER A 299 14.77 15.10 -14.77
N CYS A 300 13.93 15.04 -13.73
CA CYS A 300 14.38 15.25 -12.36
C CYS A 300 15.56 14.33 -12.00
N SER A 301 16.67 14.91 -11.53
CA SER A 301 17.95 14.22 -11.38
C SER A 301 17.97 13.12 -10.32
N TYR A 302 17.10 13.21 -9.33
CA TYR A 302 16.95 12.26 -8.22
C TYR A 302 15.97 11.11 -8.50
N CYS A 303 15.24 11.16 -9.63
CA CYS A 303 14.10 10.28 -9.87
C CYS A 303 14.41 9.24 -10.96
N LEU A 304 14.21 7.95 -10.65
CA LEU A 304 14.36 6.87 -11.63
C LEU A 304 13.34 6.92 -12.76
N SER A 305 12.14 7.47 -12.53
CA SER A 305 11.14 7.63 -13.60
C SER A 305 11.56 8.62 -14.68
N SER A 306 12.62 9.40 -14.43
CA SER A 306 13.23 10.29 -15.42
C SER A 306 14.11 9.56 -16.44
N VAL A 307 14.42 8.28 -16.22
CA VAL A 307 15.23 7.45 -17.13
C VAL A 307 14.39 7.05 -18.35
N GLU A 308 13.15 6.59 -18.12
CA GLU A 308 12.21 6.27 -19.20
C GLU A 308 11.44 7.50 -19.64
N LYS A 309 11.80 8.04 -20.80
CA LYS A 309 11.21 9.27 -21.36
C LYS A 309 9.95 9.05 -22.17
N GLN A 310 9.73 7.83 -22.65
CA GLN A 310 8.61 7.53 -23.52
C GLN A 310 7.33 7.40 -22.68
N LEU A 311 6.55 8.47 -22.66
CA LEU A 311 5.24 8.48 -22.02
C LEU A 311 4.24 7.70 -22.87
N ARG A 312 3.59 6.70 -22.28
CA ARG A 312 2.59 5.84 -22.91
C ARG A 312 1.33 5.82 -22.05
N PHE A 313 0.18 5.80 -22.68
CA PHE A 313 -1.13 5.79 -22.05
C PHE A 313 -1.86 4.48 -22.36
N ARG A 314 -2.57 3.97 -21.38
CA ARG A 314 -3.54 2.91 -21.57
C ARG A 314 -4.79 3.46 -22.27
N ASP A 315 -5.44 2.66 -23.10
CA ASP A 315 -6.67 3.03 -23.78
C ASP A 315 -7.73 3.54 -22.79
N ALA A 316 -8.32 4.71 -23.08
CA ALA A 316 -9.21 5.39 -22.14
C ALA A 316 -10.49 4.59 -21.84
N GLU A 317 -11.02 3.84 -22.79
CA GLU A 317 -12.21 3.02 -22.58
C GLU A 317 -11.90 1.80 -21.70
N LEU A 318 -10.68 1.23 -21.80
CA LEU A 318 -10.21 0.22 -20.87
C LEU A 318 -10.08 0.79 -19.47
N VAL A 319 -9.45 1.97 -19.33
CA VAL A 319 -9.30 2.66 -18.02
C VAL A 319 -10.66 2.88 -17.38
N LYS A 320 -11.65 3.43 -18.10
CA LYS A 320 -13.01 3.65 -17.59
C LYS A 320 -13.66 2.36 -17.10
N LYS A 321 -13.55 1.28 -17.87
CA LYS A 321 -14.10 -0.02 -17.51
C LYS A 321 -13.46 -0.58 -16.23
N GLU A 322 -12.16 -0.39 -16.07
CA GLU A 322 -11.40 -0.86 -14.91
C GLU A 322 -11.69 -0.01 -13.67
N LEU A 323 -11.85 1.31 -13.84
CA LEU A 323 -12.28 2.19 -12.75
C LEU A 323 -13.70 1.86 -12.29
N GLN A 324 -14.62 1.55 -13.23
CA GLN A 324 -15.96 1.11 -12.87
C GLN A 324 -15.95 -0.16 -12.02
N PHE A 325 -15.04 -1.09 -12.29
CA PHE A 325 -14.87 -2.28 -11.47
C PHE A 325 -14.54 -1.95 -10.00
N PHE A 326 -13.68 -0.95 -9.76
CA PHE A 326 -13.35 -0.52 -8.40
C PHE A 326 -14.50 0.23 -7.73
N ILE A 327 -15.20 1.07 -8.47
CA ILE A 327 -16.38 1.83 -8.02
C ILE A 327 -17.51 0.87 -7.63
N ASP A 328 -17.83 -0.12 -8.46
CA ASP A 328 -18.88 -1.12 -8.20
C ASP A 328 -18.58 -2.01 -6.99
N ARG A 329 -17.32 -2.17 -6.63
CA ARG A 329 -16.87 -2.97 -5.48
C ARG A 329 -16.60 -2.15 -4.23
N GLU A 330 -16.91 -0.85 -4.27
CA GLU A 330 -16.72 0.05 -3.14
C GLU A 330 -15.27 0.00 -2.59
N VAL A 331 -14.28 -0.10 -3.49
CA VAL A 331 -12.87 -0.11 -3.11
C VAL A 331 -12.54 1.19 -2.38
N PRO A 332 -12.06 1.14 -1.12
CA PRO A 332 -11.89 2.36 -0.33
C PRO A 332 -10.93 3.36 -0.94
N GLN A 333 -9.79 2.88 -1.50
CA GLN A 333 -8.79 3.74 -2.10
C GLN A 333 -8.10 3.08 -3.29
N VAL A 334 -8.02 3.82 -4.40
CA VAL A 334 -7.24 3.51 -5.59
C VAL A 334 -6.15 4.57 -5.76
N LYS A 335 -4.88 4.18 -5.62
CA LYS A 335 -3.73 5.07 -5.86
C LYS A 335 -3.20 4.83 -7.26
N PHE A 336 -3.22 5.88 -8.07
CA PHE A 336 -2.55 5.88 -9.37
C PHE A 336 -1.03 5.91 -9.16
N VAL A 337 -0.31 5.09 -9.90
CA VAL A 337 1.16 5.06 -9.91
C VAL A 337 1.77 5.85 -11.07
N ASP A 338 0.93 6.52 -11.83
CA ASP A 338 1.30 7.48 -12.88
C ASP A 338 2.16 8.59 -12.28
N ARG A 339 3.36 8.82 -12.82
CA ARG A 339 4.38 9.69 -12.19
C ARG A 339 4.09 11.18 -12.26
N THR A 340 3.30 11.62 -13.20
CA THR A 340 2.74 12.96 -13.29
C THR A 340 1.45 12.83 -14.06
N PHE A 341 0.40 12.47 -13.36
CA PHE A 341 -0.90 12.11 -13.95
C PHE A 341 -1.45 13.17 -14.90
N ASN A 342 -1.32 14.46 -14.52
CA ASN A 342 -1.84 15.58 -15.31
C ASN A 342 -0.86 16.13 -16.38
N CYS A 343 0.18 15.38 -16.73
CA CYS A 343 1.09 15.79 -17.82
C CYS A 343 0.40 15.77 -19.20
N ASN A 344 -0.71 15.05 -19.34
CA ASN A 344 -1.61 15.09 -20.49
C ASN A 344 -2.99 15.56 -20.04
N HIS A 345 -3.32 16.80 -20.38
CA HIS A 345 -4.58 17.45 -20.00
C HIS A 345 -5.83 16.69 -20.45
N ALA A 346 -5.86 16.18 -21.70
CA ALA A 346 -7.01 15.44 -22.23
C ALA A 346 -7.25 14.15 -21.44
N HIS A 347 -6.18 13.41 -21.15
CA HIS A 347 -6.23 12.17 -20.37
C HIS A 347 -6.73 12.44 -18.94
N ALA A 348 -6.19 13.45 -18.29
CA ALA A 348 -6.60 13.82 -16.92
C ALA A 348 -8.08 14.24 -16.87
N MET A 349 -8.52 15.10 -17.77
CA MET A 349 -9.90 15.55 -17.87
C MET A 349 -10.88 14.40 -18.10
N GLU A 350 -10.53 13.47 -18.98
CA GLU A 350 -11.37 12.31 -19.29
C GLU A 350 -11.55 11.39 -18.08
N ILE A 351 -10.46 11.07 -17.38
CA ILE A 351 -10.51 10.21 -16.19
C ILE A 351 -11.24 10.92 -15.04
N TRP A 352 -10.87 12.18 -14.74
CA TRP A 352 -11.51 12.93 -13.65
C TRP A 352 -13.01 13.17 -13.90
N SER A 353 -13.42 13.42 -15.14
CA SER A 353 -14.85 13.50 -15.49
C SER A 353 -15.57 12.18 -15.22
N TYR A 354 -14.95 11.07 -15.65
CA TYR A 354 -15.53 9.75 -15.47
C TYR A 354 -15.74 9.38 -13.99
N ILE A 355 -14.70 9.54 -13.15
CA ILE A 355 -14.82 9.20 -11.73
C ILE A 355 -15.80 10.11 -10.98
N LYS A 356 -15.93 11.37 -11.39
CA LYS A 356 -16.93 12.28 -10.85
C LYS A 356 -18.35 11.85 -11.22
N GLU A 357 -18.60 11.49 -12.47
CA GLU A 357 -19.92 11.09 -12.98
C GLU A 357 -20.39 9.75 -12.38
N HIS A 358 -19.45 8.87 -12.01
CA HIS A 358 -19.75 7.53 -11.49
C HIS A 358 -19.43 7.40 -9.99
N ASP A 359 -19.29 8.53 -9.27
CA ASP A 359 -18.95 8.53 -7.84
C ASP A 359 -19.97 7.75 -7.00
N ASN A 360 -19.49 6.73 -6.28
CA ASN A 360 -20.29 5.90 -5.38
C ASN A 360 -20.37 6.46 -3.93
N GLY A 361 -19.75 7.62 -3.65
CA GLY A 361 -19.68 8.21 -2.32
C GLY A 361 -18.66 7.56 -1.36
N ILE A 362 -17.92 6.54 -1.80
CA ILE A 362 -17.00 5.74 -0.96
C ILE A 362 -15.57 5.82 -1.50
N THR A 363 -15.36 5.46 -2.77
CA THR A 363 -14.02 5.31 -3.35
C THR A 363 -13.28 6.65 -3.41
N ASN A 364 -12.03 6.65 -2.94
CA ASN A 364 -11.07 7.74 -3.08
C ASN A 364 -10.04 7.39 -4.14
N PHE A 365 -9.70 8.36 -4.99
CA PHE A 365 -8.66 8.22 -6.02
C PHE A 365 -7.51 9.16 -5.72
N HIS A 366 -6.31 8.61 -5.60
CA HIS A 366 -5.11 9.36 -5.26
C HIS A 366 -4.21 9.51 -6.49
N PHE A 367 -3.79 10.75 -6.80
CA PHE A 367 -2.99 11.10 -7.98
C PHE A 367 -1.73 11.86 -7.59
N GLU A 368 -0.60 11.51 -8.22
CA GLU A 368 0.63 12.31 -8.20
C GLU A 368 0.57 13.31 -9.37
N ILE A 369 0.62 14.61 -9.08
CA ILE A 369 0.47 15.67 -10.09
C ILE A 369 1.58 16.72 -10.03
N SER A 370 1.71 17.52 -11.10
CA SER A 370 2.41 18.80 -11.08
C SER A 370 1.35 19.91 -11.05
N ALA A 371 1.28 20.64 -9.94
CA ALA A 371 0.19 21.61 -9.72
C ALA A 371 0.22 22.76 -10.73
N ASP A 372 1.42 23.22 -11.13
CA ASP A 372 1.62 24.29 -12.12
C ASP A 372 1.20 23.91 -13.55
N LEU A 373 0.84 22.66 -13.80
CA LEU A 373 0.26 22.22 -15.08
C LEU A 373 -1.28 22.27 -15.08
N LEU A 374 -1.93 22.43 -13.93
CA LEU A 374 -3.39 22.47 -13.84
C LEU A 374 -3.95 23.71 -14.53
N ARG A 375 -4.93 23.51 -15.40
CA ARG A 375 -5.66 24.54 -16.12
C ARG A 375 -6.99 24.90 -15.45
N GLU A 376 -7.59 26.02 -15.84
CA GLU A 376 -8.84 26.48 -15.25
C GLU A 376 -9.99 25.47 -15.43
N GLU A 377 -10.01 24.73 -16.55
CA GLU A 377 -11.02 23.69 -16.81
C GLU A 377 -10.89 22.52 -15.82
N GLU A 378 -9.65 22.10 -15.52
CA GLU A 378 -9.38 21.04 -14.53
C GLU A 378 -9.72 21.52 -13.12
N LEU A 379 -9.36 22.75 -12.76
CA LEU A 379 -9.71 23.35 -11.47
C LEU A 379 -11.23 23.50 -11.30
N ALA A 380 -11.95 23.89 -12.35
CA ALA A 380 -13.40 23.97 -12.33
C ALA A 380 -14.03 22.59 -12.12
N LEU A 381 -13.53 21.55 -12.81
CA LEU A 381 -13.99 20.17 -12.64
C LEU A 381 -13.73 19.68 -11.23
N ILE A 382 -12.49 19.79 -10.73
CA ILE A 382 -12.08 19.38 -9.37
C ILE A 382 -12.93 20.06 -8.32
N GLY A 383 -13.18 21.38 -8.46
CA GLY A 383 -13.97 22.15 -7.50
C GLY A 383 -15.44 21.74 -7.41
N THR A 384 -15.93 20.87 -8.29
CA THR A 384 -17.30 20.31 -8.27
C THR A 384 -17.37 18.87 -7.81
N MET A 385 -16.25 18.27 -7.45
CA MET A 385 -16.18 16.90 -6.95
C MET A 385 -16.64 16.81 -5.49
N ARG A 386 -17.12 15.64 -5.09
CA ARG A 386 -17.44 15.35 -3.69
C ARG A 386 -16.18 15.49 -2.82
N PRO A 387 -16.30 16.03 -1.59
CA PRO A 387 -15.19 16.01 -0.63
C PRO A 387 -14.64 14.58 -0.44
N GLY A 388 -13.34 14.42 -0.63
CA GLY A 388 -12.64 13.14 -0.51
C GLY A 388 -12.79 12.19 -1.70
N LEU A 389 -13.36 12.62 -2.84
CA LEU A 389 -13.32 11.82 -4.06
C LEU A 389 -11.90 11.67 -4.60
N ILE A 390 -11.13 12.76 -4.58
CA ILE A 390 -9.74 12.73 -4.99
C ILE A 390 -8.80 13.24 -3.89
N GLN A 391 -7.56 12.78 -3.95
CA GLN A 391 -6.41 13.25 -3.20
C GLN A 391 -5.30 13.59 -4.19
N LEU A 392 -4.62 14.70 -3.98
CA LEU A 392 -3.54 15.17 -4.83
C LEU A 392 -2.22 15.20 -4.06
N GLU A 393 -1.22 14.47 -4.56
CA GLU A 393 0.16 14.50 -4.09
C GLU A 393 0.97 15.40 -5.02
N ILE A 394 1.57 16.44 -4.47
CA ILE A 394 2.21 17.54 -5.20
C ILE A 394 3.66 17.65 -4.74
N GLY A 395 4.58 17.12 -5.52
CA GLY A 395 6.00 17.26 -5.24
C GLY A 395 6.49 18.68 -5.50
N ILE A 396 6.88 19.42 -4.48
CA ILE A 396 7.55 20.72 -4.59
C ILE A 396 9.06 20.51 -4.56
N GLN A 397 9.53 19.73 -3.63
CA GLN A 397 10.90 19.30 -3.35
C GLN A 397 11.77 20.42 -2.74
N SER A 398 11.76 21.61 -3.28
CA SER A 398 12.46 22.81 -2.81
C SER A 398 11.80 24.06 -3.37
N THR A 399 11.90 25.19 -2.69
CA THR A 399 11.54 26.53 -3.21
C THR A 399 12.76 27.33 -3.65
N ASN A 400 13.97 26.77 -3.50
CA ASN A 400 15.22 27.40 -3.93
C ASN A 400 15.38 27.33 -5.46
N PRO A 401 15.38 28.46 -6.20
CA PRO A 401 15.51 28.43 -7.66
C PRO A 401 16.79 27.77 -8.17
N GLU A 402 17.90 27.90 -7.42
CA GLU A 402 19.18 27.28 -7.77
C GLU A 402 19.10 25.77 -7.66
N THR A 403 18.55 25.25 -6.56
CA THR A 403 18.26 23.83 -6.36
C THR A 403 17.34 23.28 -7.44
N ILE A 404 16.21 23.95 -7.71
CA ILE A 404 15.23 23.53 -8.73
C ILE A 404 15.88 23.41 -10.11
N THR A 405 16.77 24.35 -10.46
CA THR A 405 17.52 24.31 -11.72
C THR A 405 18.47 23.12 -11.76
N GLU A 406 19.26 22.91 -10.71
CA GLU A 406 20.27 21.85 -10.64
C GLU A 406 19.66 20.45 -10.63
N ILE A 407 18.56 20.26 -9.93
CA ILE A 407 17.83 18.98 -9.95
C ILE A 407 17.02 18.78 -11.25
N ARG A 408 17.17 19.67 -12.23
CA ARG A 408 16.50 19.62 -13.54
C ARG A 408 14.97 19.54 -13.46
N ARG A 409 14.40 20.11 -12.39
CA ARG A 409 12.97 20.17 -12.21
C ARG A 409 12.39 21.39 -12.90
N LYS A 410 11.30 21.21 -13.63
CA LYS A 410 10.51 22.30 -14.20
C LYS A 410 9.34 22.55 -13.26
N MET A 411 9.36 23.66 -12.55
CA MET A 411 8.31 24.06 -11.63
C MET A 411 8.30 25.58 -11.46
N ASN A 412 7.12 26.18 -11.46
CA ASN A 412 6.92 27.58 -11.08
C ASN A 412 6.24 27.63 -9.71
N PHE A 413 6.99 27.92 -8.65
CA PHE A 413 6.47 27.88 -7.29
C PHE A 413 5.35 28.92 -7.04
N GLU A 414 5.41 30.10 -7.66
CA GLU A 414 4.32 31.09 -7.51
C GLU A 414 3.01 30.59 -8.13
N GLU A 415 3.10 29.87 -9.24
CA GLU A 415 1.94 29.25 -9.84
C GLU A 415 1.42 28.07 -8.97
N VAL A 416 2.33 27.25 -8.42
CA VAL A 416 1.94 26.20 -7.44
C VAL A 416 1.17 26.80 -6.27
N LYS A 417 1.66 27.91 -5.68
CA LYS A 417 0.99 28.63 -4.60
C LYS A 417 -0.42 29.05 -4.99
N ARG A 418 -0.57 29.64 -6.18
CA ARG A 418 -1.87 30.07 -6.70
C ARG A 418 -2.85 28.90 -6.82
N ILE A 419 -2.39 27.80 -7.38
CA ILE A 419 -3.19 26.60 -7.63
C ILE A 419 -3.59 25.91 -6.33
N VAL A 420 -2.63 25.68 -5.42
CA VAL A 420 -2.89 25.04 -4.11
C VAL A 420 -3.97 25.81 -3.35
N LYS A 421 -3.85 27.16 -3.25
CA LYS A 421 -4.88 27.99 -2.62
C LYS A 421 -6.24 27.90 -3.32
N ARG A 422 -6.23 27.89 -4.65
CA ARG A 422 -7.46 27.76 -5.45
C ARG A 422 -8.19 26.44 -5.22
N VAL A 423 -7.46 25.34 -5.07
CA VAL A 423 -8.03 24.03 -4.71
C VAL A 423 -8.56 24.05 -3.27
N GLN A 424 -7.81 24.65 -2.33
CA GLN A 424 -8.24 24.77 -0.92
C GLN A 424 -9.55 25.55 -0.73
N GLU A 425 -9.80 26.60 -1.53
CA GLU A 425 -11.02 27.42 -1.45
C GLU A 425 -12.31 26.58 -1.50
N LYS A 426 -12.26 25.38 -2.09
CA LYS A 426 -13.40 24.47 -2.20
C LYS A 426 -13.52 23.49 -1.03
N GLY A 427 -12.41 23.24 -0.31
CA GLY A 427 -12.37 22.36 0.85
C GLY A 427 -12.81 20.93 0.56
N ASN A 428 -12.59 20.43 -0.66
CA ASN A 428 -13.07 19.14 -1.11
C ASN A 428 -11.95 18.15 -1.50
N VAL A 429 -10.70 18.60 -1.58
CA VAL A 429 -9.54 17.80 -1.97
C VAL A 429 -8.51 17.78 -0.86
N HIS A 430 -8.01 16.60 -0.53
CA HIS A 430 -6.84 16.44 0.34
C HIS A 430 -5.57 16.70 -0.46
N GLN A 431 -4.81 17.73 -0.10
CA GLN A 431 -3.55 18.08 -0.74
C GLN A 431 -2.36 17.67 0.13
N HIS A 432 -1.46 16.92 -0.48
CA HIS A 432 -0.22 16.43 0.11
C HIS A 432 0.94 17.11 -0.62
N LEU A 433 1.75 17.89 0.10
CA LEU A 433 2.90 18.59 -0.45
C LEU A 433 4.20 17.99 0.06
N ASP A 434 5.21 17.86 -0.82
CA ASP A 434 6.47 17.18 -0.50
C ASP A 434 7.68 18.13 -0.63
N LEU A 435 8.59 18.01 0.34
CA LEU A 435 9.94 18.59 0.32
C LEU A 435 11.00 17.49 0.45
N ILE A 436 12.19 17.70 -0.12
CA ILE A 436 13.33 16.78 0.00
C ILE A 436 14.53 17.52 0.57
N ALA A 437 14.99 17.14 1.75
CA ALA A 437 16.24 17.60 2.34
C ALA A 437 17.46 16.90 1.72
N GLY A 438 18.57 17.62 1.58
CA GLY A 438 19.83 17.10 1.05
C GLY A 438 19.97 17.24 -0.46
N LEU A 439 19.14 18.06 -1.11
CA LEU A 439 19.28 18.41 -2.52
C LEU A 439 20.48 19.36 -2.72
N PRO A 440 21.10 19.39 -3.93
CA PRO A 440 22.19 20.32 -4.25
C PRO A 440 21.79 21.79 -4.05
N TYR A 441 22.75 22.61 -3.59
CA TYR A 441 22.58 24.04 -3.30
C TYR A 441 21.54 24.38 -2.22
N GLU A 442 21.19 23.43 -1.37
CA GLU A 442 20.24 23.62 -0.28
C GLU A 442 20.90 23.26 1.05
N ASP A 443 21.35 24.29 1.79
CA ASP A 443 21.82 24.18 3.16
C ASP A 443 20.65 24.19 4.16
N TYR A 444 20.98 24.12 5.44
CA TYR A 444 19.96 24.07 6.50
C TYR A 444 18.99 25.25 6.47
N GLU A 445 19.50 26.48 6.31
CA GLU A 445 18.68 27.70 6.32
C GLU A 445 17.83 27.82 5.04
N ARG A 446 18.35 27.38 3.91
CA ARG A 446 17.59 27.31 2.65
C ARG A 446 16.49 26.28 2.71
N PHE A 447 16.73 25.12 3.30
CA PHE A 447 15.68 24.13 3.54
C PHE A 447 14.63 24.66 4.52
N ALA A 448 15.06 25.31 5.61
CA ALA A 448 14.14 25.98 6.55
C ALA A 448 13.26 27.03 5.84
N GLN A 449 13.82 27.75 4.84
CA GLN A 449 13.04 28.68 4.02
C GLN A 449 12.03 27.93 3.12
N SER A 450 12.45 26.84 2.45
CA SER A 450 11.55 25.98 1.67
C SER A 450 10.40 25.43 2.53
N PHE A 451 10.71 25.03 3.77
CA PHE A 451 9.71 24.61 4.73
C PHE A 451 8.70 25.73 5.02
N ARG A 452 9.18 26.95 5.40
CA ARG A 452 8.29 28.10 5.69
C ARG A 452 7.38 28.41 4.51
N ASP A 453 7.94 28.45 3.31
CA ASP A 453 7.20 28.76 2.08
C ASP A 453 6.06 27.77 1.81
N VAL A 454 6.31 26.48 2.02
CA VAL A 454 5.32 25.42 1.78
C VAL A 454 4.34 25.27 2.94
N TYR A 455 4.83 25.39 4.18
CA TYR A 455 3.97 25.36 5.36
C TYR A 455 2.91 26.48 5.34
N ALA A 456 3.27 27.67 4.86
CA ALA A 456 2.36 28.81 4.72
C ALA A 456 1.21 28.56 3.72
N LEU A 457 1.24 27.47 2.97
CA LEU A 457 0.12 27.00 2.15
C LEU A 457 -0.88 26.16 2.93
N HIS A 458 -0.56 25.76 4.16
CA HIS A 458 -1.38 24.93 5.05
C HIS A 458 -1.96 23.69 4.36
N PRO A 459 -1.15 22.83 3.71
CA PRO A 459 -1.65 21.59 3.11
C PRO A 459 -2.24 20.66 4.19
N GLU A 460 -3.12 19.76 3.81
CA GLU A 460 -3.63 18.73 4.74
C GLU A 460 -2.51 17.78 5.19
N GLN A 461 -1.46 17.60 4.37
CA GLN A 461 -0.26 16.84 4.72
C GLN A 461 0.98 17.52 4.13
N LEU A 462 2.03 17.66 4.95
CA LEU A 462 3.35 18.13 4.55
C LEU A 462 4.37 17.01 4.80
N GLN A 463 4.91 16.43 3.74
CA GLN A 463 5.94 15.41 3.85
C GLN A 463 7.32 16.01 3.71
N LEU A 464 8.16 15.77 4.70
CA LEU A 464 9.58 16.06 4.65
C LEU A 464 10.33 14.76 4.34
N GLY A 465 10.86 14.64 3.13
CA GLY A 465 11.67 13.51 2.71
C GLY A 465 13.16 13.85 2.79
N PHE A 466 14.00 12.80 2.77
CA PHE A 466 15.45 12.93 2.64
C PHE A 466 15.89 12.33 1.31
N LEU A 467 16.86 12.96 0.66
CA LEU A 467 17.39 12.50 -0.61
C LEU A 467 17.83 11.03 -0.49
N LYS A 468 17.33 10.22 -1.42
CA LYS A 468 17.77 8.83 -1.61
C LYS A 468 18.59 8.76 -2.89
N VAL A 469 19.83 8.31 -2.78
CA VAL A 469 20.77 8.23 -3.90
C VAL A 469 20.53 6.91 -4.62
N LEU A 470 19.57 6.94 -5.57
CA LEU A 470 19.09 5.73 -6.25
C LEU A 470 20.05 5.33 -7.38
N LYS A 471 20.43 4.08 -7.44
CA LYS A 471 21.22 3.50 -8.54
C LYS A 471 20.55 3.77 -9.89
N GLY A 472 21.32 4.19 -10.88
CA GLY A 472 20.81 4.57 -12.20
C GLY A 472 20.22 5.98 -12.31
N SER A 473 20.11 6.74 -11.21
CA SER A 473 19.71 8.14 -11.26
C SER A 473 20.89 9.06 -11.61
N TYR A 474 20.60 10.22 -12.21
CA TYR A 474 21.66 11.23 -12.44
C TYR A 474 22.28 11.74 -11.13
N MET A 475 21.53 11.74 -10.04
CA MET A 475 22.05 12.09 -8.71
C MET A 475 23.12 11.11 -8.24
N HIS A 476 22.97 9.82 -8.53
CA HIS A 476 23.98 8.80 -8.26
C HIS A 476 25.26 9.03 -9.07
N GLU A 477 25.14 9.42 -10.34
CA GLU A 477 26.30 9.77 -11.18
C GLU A 477 27.07 10.99 -10.67
N LYS A 478 26.39 11.90 -9.92
CA LYS A 478 26.96 13.15 -9.38
C LYS A 478 27.40 13.05 -7.92
N THR A 479 27.50 11.86 -7.37
CA THR A 479 27.88 11.61 -5.98
C THR A 479 29.18 12.34 -5.59
N GLU A 480 30.22 12.26 -6.42
CA GLU A 480 31.52 12.93 -6.17
C GLU A 480 31.41 14.47 -6.29
N ASP A 481 30.71 14.97 -7.31
CA ASP A 481 30.58 16.43 -7.58
C ASP A 481 29.83 17.14 -6.43
N TYR A 482 28.84 16.48 -5.87
CA TYR A 482 28.03 17.01 -4.77
C TYR A 482 28.51 16.54 -3.39
N GLN A 483 29.59 15.75 -3.33
CA GLN A 483 30.14 15.16 -2.10
C GLN A 483 29.04 14.48 -1.28
N LEU A 484 28.21 13.68 -1.96
CA LEU A 484 27.12 12.96 -1.30
C LEU A 484 27.68 11.80 -0.50
N LEU A 485 27.49 11.83 0.81
CA LEU A 485 27.67 10.69 1.69
C LEU A 485 26.27 10.16 2.01
N TYR A 486 26.03 8.90 1.74
CA TYR A 486 24.75 8.24 1.97
C TYR A 486 24.93 6.83 2.50
N GLN A 487 23.86 6.23 2.99
CA GLN A 487 23.87 4.87 3.54
C GLN A 487 24.20 3.85 2.44
N ASP A 488 25.09 2.91 2.72
CA ASP A 488 25.40 1.79 1.81
C ASP A 488 24.24 0.78 1.72
N ARG A 489 23.30 0.84 2.65
CA ARG A 489 22.12 -0.02 2.70
C ARG A 489 20.86 0.74 2.29
N PRO A 490 19.88 0.07 1.70
CA PRO A 490 18.58 0.67 1.49
C PRO A 490 18.02 1.30 2.78
N PRO A 491 17.45 2.49 2.70
CA PRO A 491 16.99 3.19 1.51
C PRO A 491 18.01 4.11 0.83
N PHE A 492 19.31 3.96 1.02
CA PHE A 492 20.38 4.78 0.42
C PHE A 492 20.21 6.28 0.72
N GLU A 493 19.76 6.55 1.93
CA GLU A 493 19.43 7.90 2.38
C GLU A 493 20.68 8.71 2.64
N VAL A 494 20.66 9.99 2.24
CA VAL A 494 21.75 10.91 2.44
C VAL A 494 22.13 11.08 3.91
N LEU A 495 23.41 11.07 4.20
CA LEU A 495 24.00 11.37 5.52
C LEU A 495 24.57 12.81 5.53
N SER A 496 25.23 13.23 4.47
CA SER A 496 25.69 14.60 4.29
C SER A 496 25.88 14.93 2.82
N THR A 497 25.95 16.22 2.51
CA THR A 497 26.24 16.73 1.17
C THR A 497 27.28 17.84 1.27
N LYS A 498 27.69 18.39 0.15
CA LYS A 498 28.54 19.59 0.12
C LYS A 498 27.93 20.80 0.86
N TRP A 499 26.61 20.85 0.99
CA TRP A 499 25.86 21.97 1.57
C TRP A 499 25.23 21.66 2.94
N LEU A 500 25.00 20.40 3.24
CA LEU A 500 24.31 19.97 4.45
C LEU A 500 25.16 18.98 5.25
N SER A 501 25.50 19.34 6.48
CA SER A 501 26.26 18.46 7.39
C SER A 501 25.39 17.34 7.96
N TYR A 502 26.01 16.32 8.56
CA TYR A 502 25.25 15.24 9.22
C TYR A 502 24.50 15.74 10.46
N ASP A 503 25.07 16.70 11.19
CA ASP A 503 24.38 17.33 12.31
C ASP A 503 23.10 18.05 11.85
N ASP A 504 23.13 18.72 10.68
CA ASP A 504 21.96 19.35 10.10
C ASP A 504 20.91 18.30 9.66
N VAL A 505 21.36 17.18 9.08
CA VAL A 505 20.46 16.07 8.75
C VAL A 505 19.74 15.52 9.98
N ILE A 506 20.47 15.34 11.11
CA ILE A 506 19.87 14.91 12.38
C ILE A 506 18.81 15.91 12.86
N ARG A 507 19.12 17.20 12.83
CA ARG A 507 18.18 18.27 13.21
C ARG A 507 16.92 18.26 12.33
N LEU A 508 17.10 18.13 11.02
CA LEU A 508 15.98 18.06 10.07
C LEU A 508 15.12 16.81 10.27
N LYS A 509 15.71 15.66 10.63
CA LYS A 509 14.95 14.45 11.00
C LYS A 509 14.10 14.67 12.24
N GLY A 510 14.60 15.38 13.20
CA GLY A 510 13.82 15.77 14.36
C GLY A 510 12.64 16.68 14.00
N VAL A 511 12.86 17.64 13.09
CA VAL A 511 11.77 18.49 12.56
C VAL A 511 10.73 17.65 11.80
N GLU A 512 11.17 16.73 10.94
CA GLU A 512 10.30 15.81 10.20
C GLU A 512 9.42 14.98 11.15
N GLU A 513 10.01 14.38 12.17
CA GLU A 513 9.28 13.61 13.17
C GLU A 513 8.19 14.47 13.86
N MET A 514 8.52 15.71 14.23
CA MET A 514 7.55 16.60 14.86
C MET A 514 6.42 17.04 13.93
N VAL A 515 6.73 17.27 12.66
CA VAL A 515 5.70 17.55 11.63
C VAL A 515 4.78 16.35 11.46
N GLU A 516 5.32 15.14 11.36
CA GLU A 516 4.51 13.91 11.24
C GLU A 516 3.62 13.68 12.47
N VAL A 517 4.16 13.86 13.67
CA VAL A 517 3.44 13.62 14.93
C VAL A 517 2.37 14.67 15.18
N TYR A 518 2.67 15.95 14.94
CA TYR A 518 1.81 17.04 15.36
C TYR A 518 1.01 17.67 14.23
N TYR A 519 1.62 17.93 13.09
CA TYR A 519 0.91 18.52 11.95
C TYR A 519 0.12 17.48 11.15
N ASN A 520 0.80 16.49 10.57
CA ASN A 520 0.20 15.51 9.67
C ASN A 520 -0.85 14.61 10.34
N SER A 521 -0.75 14.43 11.66
CA SER A 521 -1.77 13.70 12.41
C SER A 521 -3.14 14.40 12.39
N GLY A 522 -3.19 15.71 12.14
CA GLY A 522 -4.38 16.53 12.20
C GLY A 522 -5.05 16.58 13.59
N GLN A 523 -4.31 16.19 14.64
CA GLN A 523 -4.85 16.10 16.02
C GLN A 523 -4.76 17.43 16.76
N PHE A 524 -3.90 18.36 16.36
CA PHE A 524 -3.52 19.53 17.14
C PHE A 524 -3.74 20.86 16.41
N VAL A 525 -4.65 20.89 15.46
CA VAL A 525 -4.83 22.00 14.50
C VAL A 525 -5.06 23.35 15.18
N ASN A 526 -5.92 23.39 16.21
CA ASN A 526 -6.23 24.64 16.91
C ASN A 526 -5.09 25.06 17.84
N THR A 527 -4.46 24.11 18.50
CA THR A 527 -3.32 24.37 19.40
C THR A 527 -2.09 24.85 18.62
N LEU A 528 -1.77 24.23 17.49
CA LEU A 528 -0.63 24.62 16.67
C LEU A 528 -0.76 26.04 16.13
N ARG A 529 -1.95 26.45 15.67
CA ARG A 529 -2.19 27.82 15.21
C ARG A 529 -1.86 28.87 16.27
N LEU A 530 -2.20 28.62 17.54
CA LEU A 530 -1.82 29.51 18.60
C LEU A 530 -0.31 29.46 18.91
N LEU A 531 0.31 28.29 18.80
CA LEU A 531 1.74 28.14 19.03
C LEU A 531 2.59 28.83 17.95
N GLU A 532 2.12 28.85 16.71
CA GLU A 532 2.79 29.55 15.60
C GLU A 532 3.03 31.03 15.90
N GLU A 533 2.13 31.67 16.68
CA GLU A 533 2.24 33.07 17.07
C GLU A 533 3.32 33.33 18.14
N GLU A 534 3.73 32.30 18.88
CA GLU A 534 4.73 32.42 19.98
C GLU A 534 6.20 32.26 19.50
N PHE A 535 6.39 31.80 18.27
CA PHE A 535 7.70 31.57 17.69
C PHE A 535 8.04 32.57 16.60
N THR A 536 9.33 32.74 16.29
CA THR A 536 9.79 33.66 15.23
C THR A 536 9.25 33.28 13.85
N ASP A 537 9.12 31.97 13.64
CA ASP A 537 8.51 31.36 12.45
C ASP A 537 8.10 29.91 12.71
N THR A 538 7.39 29.30 11.78
CA THR A 538 6.86 27.95 11.90
C THR A 538 7.96 26.88 11.93
N PHE A 539 9.10 27.08 11.26
CA PHE A 539 10.21 26.13 11.34
C PHE A 539 10.83 26.10 12.73
N ALA A 540 11.01 27.27 13.34
CA ALA A 540 11.54 27.40 14.71
C ALA A 540 10.64 26.73 15.75
N LEU A 541 9.33 26.69 15.55
CA LEU A 541 8.40 25.94 16.40
C LEU A 541 8.73 24.45 16.39
N TYR A 542 8.82 23.82 15.20
CA TYR A 542 9.10 22.39 15.10
C TYR A 542 10.51 22.03 15.51
N GLU A 543 11.49 22.87 15.24
CA GLU A 543 12.86 22.72 15.73
C GLU A 543 12.91 22.76 17.27
N SER A 544 12.21 23.70 17.90
CA SER A 544 12.15 23.82 19.36
C SER A 544 11.43 22.61 19.99
N LEU A 545 10.38 22.12 19.34
CA LEU A 545 9.66 20.92 19.79
C LEU A 545 10.54 19.68 19.65
N SER A 546 11.31 19.54 18.56
CA SER A 546 12.28 18.46 18.38
C SER A 546 13.36 18.48 19.47
N ARG A 547 13.93 19.65 19.75
CA ARG A 547 14.91 19.81 20.83
C ARG A 547 14.32 19.43 22.19
N TYR A 548 13.07 19.83 22.48
CA TYR A 548 12.39 19.43 23.71
C TYR A 548 12.24 17.92 23.82
N TYR A 549 11.95 17.23 22.71
CA TYR A 549 11.88 15.76 22.66
C TYR A 549 13.25 15.12 22.97
N GLU A 550 14.30 15.65 22.40
CA GLU A 550 15.67 15.17 22.61
C GLU A 550 16.11 15.37 24.06
N GLU A 551 15.99 16.58 24.61
CA GLU A 551 16.39 16.94 25.99
C GLU A 551 15.66 16.14 27.07
N ASN A 552 14.41 15.69 26.75
CA ASN A 552 13.61 14.89 27.69
C ASN A 552 13.61 13.38 27.34
N GLY A 553 14.41 12.92 26.38
CA GLY A 553 14.51 11.51 25.98
C GLY A 553 13.23 10.91 25.41
N LEU A 554 12.35 11.74 24.84
CA LEU A 554 11.04 11.34 24.35
C LEU A 554 11.08 10.66 22.98
N HIS A 555 12.06 10.98 22.14
CA HIS A 555 12.27 10.41 20.81
C HIS A 555 12.58 8.90 20.81
N MET A 556 13.02 8.34 21.93
CA MET A 556 13.33 6.91 22.09
C MET A 556 12.12 6.03 22.47
N ILE A 557 10.94 6.61 22.58
CA ILE A 557 9.75 5.95 23.14
C ILE A 557 8.55 6.15 22.21
N ASN A 558 7.84 5.06 21.94
CA ASN A 558 6.56 5.15 21.23
C ASN A 558 5.48 5.73 22.16
N HIS A 559 4.95 6.89 21.80
CA HIS A 559 3.92 7.57 22.57
C HIS A 559 2.51 7.19 22.08
N SER A 560 1.60 6.94 23.06
CA SER A 560 0.17 6.85 22.75
C SER A 560 -0.37 8.20 22.26
N ARG A 561 -1.52 8.17 21.57
CA ARG A 561 -2.18 9.43 21.15
C ARG A 561 -2.40 10.38 22.31
N ILE A 562 -2.87 9.90 23.45
CA ILE A 562 -3.12 10.74 24.65
C ILE A 562 -1.83 11.29 25.23
N THR A 563 -0.78 10.49 25.30
CA THR A 563 0.54 10.93 25.77
C THR A 563 1.08 12.08 24.92
N ARG A 564 0.82 12.10 23.61
CA ARG A 564 1.22 13.23 22.73
C ARG A 564 0.57 14.54 23.14
N TYR A 565 -0.71 14.55 23.59
CA TYR A 565 -1.34 15.74 24.16
C TYR A 565 -0.66 16.18 25.47
N GLU A 566 -0.32 15.24 26.33
CA GLU A 566 0.37 15.51 27.60
C GLU A 566 1.76 16.09 27.37
N VAL A 567 2.53 15.52 26.41
CA VAL A 567 3.84 16.03 26.03
C VAL A 567 3.76 17.43 25.44
N LEU A 568 2.82 17.67 24.51
CA LEU A 568 2.65 18.99 23.91
C LEU A 568 2.26 20.02 24.98
N PHE A 569 1.40 19.66 25.93
CA PHE A 569 1.04 20.58 27.03
C PHE A 569 2.23 20.84 27.98
N ALA A 570 3.09 19.86 28.20
CA ALA A 570 4.32 20.04 28.96
C ALA A 570 5.31 20.97 28.24
N PHE A 571 5.48 20.81 26.92
CA PHE A 571 6.24 21.72 26.07
C PHE A 571 5.70 23.16 26.14
N ILE A 572 4.38 23.34 26.00
CA ILE A 572 3.74 24.65 26.10
C ILE A 572 4.06 25.33 27.44
N LYS A 573 3.97 24.59 28.54
CA LYS A 573 4.32 25.12 29.87
C LYS A 573 5.78 25.50 30.03
N ALA A 574 6.67 24.90 29.23
CA ALA A 574 8.10 25.20 29.27
C ALA A 574 8.48 26.42 28.42
N CYS A 575 7.75 26.68 27.32
CA CYS A 575 8.13 27.74 26.36
C CYS A 575 7.18 28.94 26.33
N VAL A 576 5.94 28.80 26.85
CA VAL A 576 4.94 29.90 26.85
C VAL A 576 4.77 30.47 28.25
N GLU A 577 5.06 31.77 28.41
CA GLU A 577 4.98 32.45 29.72
C GLU A 577 3.56 32.85 30.12
N LYS A 578 2.68 33.13 29.16
CA LYS A 578 1.34 33.67 29.39
C LYS A 578 0.28 32.81 28.70
N ASN A 579 -0.95 32.90 29.22
CA ASN A 579 -2.13 32.27 28.61
C ASN A 579 -2.07 30.73 28.49
N VAL A 580 -1.27 30.03 29.29
CA VAL A 580 -1.18 28.56 29.29
C VAL A 580 -2.55 27.89 29.39
N GLU A 581 -3.50 28.53 30.09
CA GLU A 581 -4.87 28.03 30.18
C GLU A 581 -5.60 28.04 28.83
N ASN A 582 -5.39 29.05 27.99
CA ASN A 582 -5.99 29.07 26.64
C ASN A 582 -5.47 27.91 25.78
N TYR A 583 -4.18 27.61 25.83
CA TYR A 583 -3.59 26.44 25.16
C TYR A 583 -4.18 25.13 25.67
N ARG A 584 -4.40 25.01 26.99
CA ARG A 584 -5.07 23.84 27.56
C ARG A 584 -6.49 23.69 27.01
N GLN A 585 -7.24 24.77 26.88
CA GLN A 585 -8.58 24.74 26.31
C GLN A 585 -8.57 24.36 24.83
N MET A 586 -7.58 24.80 24.04
CA MET A 586 -7.43 24.40 22.65
C MET A 586 -7.02 22.94 22.52
N LEU A 587 -6.15 22.43 23.38
CA LEU A 587 -5.82 20.99 23.41
C LEU A 587 -7.05 20.12 23.78
N ILE A 588 -7.93 20.61 24.65
CA ILE A 588 -9.19 19.93 24.97
C ILE A 588 -10.12 19.93 23.74
N LEU A 589 -10.20 21.04 23.01
CA LEU A 589 -10.95 21.13 21.77
C LEU A 589 -10.43 20.14 20.74
N ASP A 590 -9.13 20.16 20.47
CA ASP A 590 -8.46 19.27 19.53
C ASP A 590 -8.66 17.79 19.90
N LEU A 591 -8.57 17.45 21.19
CA LEU A 591 -8.81 16.10 21.68
C LEU A 591 -10.22 15.62 21.32
N TYR A 592 -11.26 16.41 21.68
CA TYR A 592 -12.64 15.98 21.47
C TYR A 592 -13.12 16.13 20.03
N LEU A 593 -12.47 16.91 19.20
CA LEU A 593 -12.67 16.88 17.76
C LEU A 593 -12.25 15.54 17.14
N ARG A 594 -11.27 14.86 17.72
CA ARG A 594 -10.71 13.60 17.19
C ARG A 594 -11.14 12.35 17.94
N GLU A 595 -11.20 12.41 19.27
CA GLU A 595 -11.29 11.24 20.14
C GLU A 595 -12.51 11.31 21.09
N ASN A 596 -13.34 10.28 21.08
CA ASN A 596 -14.34 10.07 22.14
C ASN A 596 -13.67 9.29 23.29
N VAL A 597 -12.89 10.01 24.11
CA VAL A 597 -12.12 9.37 25.20
C VAL A 597 -13.03 8.92 26.34
N LYS A 598 -12.82 7.69 26.82
CA LYS A 598 -13.59 7.13 27.96
C LYS A 598 -13.18 7.70 29.30
N LYS A 599 -11.90 8.04 29.44
CA LYS A 599 -11.31 8.62 30.65
C LYS A 599 -10.68 9.94 30.27
N ARG A 600 -11.10 11.03 30.95
CA ARG A 600 -10.53 12.35 30.76
C ARG A 600 -9.03 12.34 31.08
N PRO A 601 -8.16 12.81 30.16
CA PRO A 601 -6.72 12.88 30.42
C PRO A 601 -6.38 13.88 31.52
N GLU A 602 -5.22 13.69 32.16
CA GLU A 602 -4.79 14.50 33.27
C GLU A 602 -4.57 15.98 32.89
N PHE A 603 -4.02 16.25 31.72
CA PHE A 603 -3.80 17.60 31.22
C PHE A 603 -5.12 18.41 31.10
N ALA A 604 -6.22 17.74 30.83
CA ALA A 604 -7.53 18.38 30.69
C ALA A 604 -8.17 18.82 32.04
N GLY A 605 -7.57 18.44 33.16
CA GLY A 605 -8.02 18.80 34.51
C GLY A 605 -9.39 18.21 34.88
N GLU A 606 -10.10 18.87 35.82
CA GLU A 606 -11.41 18.40 36.27
C GLU A 606 -12.48 18.50 35.18
N VAL A 607 -13.57 17.73 35.36
CA VAL A 607 -14.70 17.74 34.43
C VAL A 607 -15.39 19.09 34.51
N SER A 608 -15.45 19.79 33.39
CA SER A 608 -15.99 21.16 33.31
C SER A 608 -17.51 21.19 33.27
N VAL A 609 -18.18 20.13 32.84
CA VAL A 609 -19.65 20.08 32.73
C VAL A 609 -20.24 19.30 33.89
N ASP A 610 -21.06 19.95 34.69
CA ASP A 610 -21.81 19.33 35.79
C ASP A 610 -22.71 18.18 35.28
N LYS A 611 -22.79 17.10 36.07
CA LYS A 611 -23.58 15.90 35.71
C LYS A 611 -25.06 16.19 35.51
N GLN A 612 -25.63 17.13 36.27
CA GLN A 612 -27.05 17.50 36.17
C GLN A 612 -27.27 18.28 34.85
N LYS A 613 -26.37 19.23 34.54
CA LYS A 613 -26.39 20.00 33.29
C LYS A 613 -26.25 19.09 32.08
N ALA A 614 -25.32 18.12 32.11
CA ALA A 614 -25.17 17.15 31.06
C ALA A 614 -26.38 16.21 30.90
N SER A 615 -27.00 15.80 32.03
CA SER A 615 -28.24 14.99 31.99
C SER A 615 -29.39 15.75 31.36
N ALA A 616 -29.61 17.00 31.77
CA ALA A 616 -30.65 17.86 31.23
C ALA A 616 -30.48 18.12 29.73
N PHE A 617 -29.23 18.36 29.27
CA PHE A 617 -28.94 18.50 27.84
C PHE A 617 -29.38 17.26 27.07
N TYR A 618 -28.93 16.06 27.48
CA TYR A 618 -29.23 14.81 26.74
C TYR A 618 -30.70 14.39 26.85
N GLU A 619 -31.41 14.77 27.91
CA GLU A 619 -32.88 14.59 28.02
C GLU A 619 -33.60 15.44 26.98
N LYS A 620 -33.23 16.72 26.90
CA LYS A 620 -33.80 17.65 25.93
C LYS A 620 -33.47 17.26 24.48
N GLU A 621 -32.22 16.88 24.22
CA GLU A 621 -31.81 16.39 22.89
C GLU A 621 -32.49 15.08 22.50
N ALA A 622 -32.80 14.18 23.44
CA ALA A 622 -33.58 12.99 23.17
C ALA A 622 -35.00 13.27 22.68
N GLU A 623 -35.55 14.42 23.04
CA GLU A 623 -36.91 14.86 22.65
C GLU A 623 -36.88 15.79 21.43
N GLU A 624 -36.05 16.83 21.46
CA GLU A 624 -36.09 17.96 20.50
C GLU A 624 -35.20 17.74 19.26
N ARG A 625 -34.08 16.99 19.38
CA ARG A 625 -33.08 16.79 18.28
C ARG A 625 -32.59 18.11 17.68
N ARG A 626 -32.34 19.12 18.51
CA ARG A 626 -31.93 20.42 18.03
C ARG A 626 -30.56 20.40 17.35
N TYR A 627 -29.59 19.75 17.98
CA TYR A 627 -28.19 19.63 17.52
C TYR A 627 -27.88 18.28 16.90
N LEU A 628 -28.40 17.19 17.48
CA LEU A 628 -28.10 15.81 17.11
C LEU A 628 -29.14 15.25 16.13
N LYS A 629 -29.22 15.85 14.95
CA LYS A 629 -30.07 15.39 13.85
C LYS A 629 -29.59 14.03 13.34
N GLY A 630 -30.50 13.14 12.92
CA GLY A 630 -30.16 11.79 12.42
C GLY A 630 -29.99 10.72 13.52
N TYR A 631 -30.35 11.09 14.77
CA TYR A 631 -30.37 10.15 15.90
C TYR A 631 -31.80 9.78 16.34
N GLU A 632 -32.76 9.78 15.43
CA GLU A 632 -34.14 9.40 15.67
C GLU A 632 -34.21 8.01 16.30
N GLY A 633 -34.97 7.87 17.38
CA GLY A 633 -35.08 6.61 18.12
C GLY A 633 -33.97 6.30 19.14
N TYR A 634 -32.94 7.14 19.22
CA TYR A 634 -31.90 6.99 20.25
C TYR A 634 -32.36 7.61 21.58
N ASP A 635 -32.19 6.86 22.67
CA ASP A 635 -32.38 7.36 24.03
C ASP A 635 -31.18 8.20 24.51
N LYS A 636 -31.31 8.87 25.65
CA LYS A 636 -30.25 9.69 26.25
C LYS A 636 -28.94 8.93 26.52
N ARG A 637 -29.01 7.61 26.81
CA ARG A 637 -27.82 6.79 27.06
C ARG A 637 -27.09 6.47 25.77
N GLN A 638 -27.83 6.22 24.71
CA GLN A 638 -27.27 5.97 23.37
C GLN A 638 -26.62 7.24 22.80
N LEU A 639 -27.29 8.42 22.94
CA LEU A 639 -26.72 9.70 22.56
C LEU A 639 -25.37 9.97 23.26
N ARG A 640 -25.29 9.76 24.59
CA ARG A 640 -24.05 9.89 25.37
C ARG A 640 -22.91 8.97 24.93
N LYS A 641 -23.21 7.84 24.31
CA LYS A 641 -22.17 6.94 23.78
C LYS A 641 -21.61 7.41 22.46
N MET A 642 -22.43 8.09 21.67
CA MET A 642 -22.10 8.52 20.31
C MET A 642 -21.59 9.96 20.25
N THR A 643 -21.67 10.71 21.34
CA THR A 643 -21.37 12.13 21.40
C THR A 643 -20.62 12.47 22.68
N HIS A 644 -20.02 13.68 22.75
CA HIS A 644 -19.39 14.20 23.96
C HIS A 644 -19.85 15.64 24.19
N LEU A 645 -20.11 16.00 25.44
CA LEU A 645 -20.46 17.36 25.85
C LEU A 645 -19.31 17.93 26.69
N GLU A 646 -18.76 19.08 26.27
CA GLU A 646 -17.61 19.70 26.91
C GLU A 646 -17.79 21.22 27.02
N GLN A 647 -17.22 21.82 28.07
CA GLN A 647 -17.14 23.24 28.22
C GLN A 647 -15.73 23.74 27.91
N ILE A 648 -15.60 24.65 26.93
CA ILE A 648 -14.34 25.18 26.45
C ILE A 648 -14.42 26.68 26.44
N ASN A 649 -13.49 27.36 27.10
CA ASN A 649 -13.50 28.84 27.27
C ASN A 649 -14.86 29.40 27.72
N GLY A 650 -15.54 28.69 28.64
CA GLY A 650 -16.86 29.10 29.16
C GLY A 650 -18.05 28.71 28.31
N ASN A 651 -17.86 28.32 27.05
CA ASN A 651 -18.90 27.92 26.11
C ASN A 651 -19.12 26.41 26.13
N LEU A 652 -20.37 25.98 25.92
CA LEU A 652 -20.73 24.57 25.92
C LEU A 652 -20.82 24.05 24.48
N TYR A 653 -20.11 22.94 24.22
CA TYR A 653 -20.03 22.29 22.90
C TYR A 653 -20.48 20.85 22.97
N VAL A 654 -21.19 20.38 21.93
CA VAL A 654 -21.46 18.95 21.71
C VAL A 654 -20.74 18.47 20.47
N PHE A 655 -19.98 17.36 20.62
CA PHE A 655 -19.20 16.70 19.57
C PHE A 655 -19.96 15.46 19.11
N ASP A 656 -20.21 15.35 17.81
CA ASP A 656 -20.91 14.22 17.18
C ASP A 656 -19.93 13.35 16.40
N TYR A 657 -19.65 12.15 16.92
CA TYR A 657 -18.68 11.23 16.34
C TYR A 657 -19.24 10.33 15.23
N ARG A 658 -20.55 10.34 15.01
CA ARG A 658 -21.17 9.65 13.88
C ARG A 658 -20.97 10.42 12.58
N ASN A 659 -21.06 11.74 12.67
CA ASN A 659 -20.89 12.64 11.54
C ASN A 659 -19.49 13.28 11.61
N ARG A 660 -18.56 12.76 10.82
CA ARG A 660 -17.18 13.25 10.76
C ARG A 660 -16.93 13.92 9.43
N ASN A 661 -16.08 14.94 9.45
CA ASN A 661 -15.55 15.51 8.22
C ASN A 661 -14.73 14.43 7.47
N VAL A 662 -15.01 14.27 6.18
CA VAL A 662 -14.41 13.20 5.36
C VAL A 662 -12.90 13.39 5.15
N LEU A 663 -12.42 14.64 5.08
CA LEU A 663 -11.02 14.98 4.86
C LEU A 663 -10.22 14.97 6.16
N THR A 664 -10.71 15.62 7.20
CA THR A 664 -10.00 15.81 8.46
C THR A 664 -10.29 14.72 9.50
N ASN A 665 -11.34 13.93 9.30
CA ASN A 665 -11.87 12.97 10.27
C ASN A 665 -12.24 13.59 11.63
N GLN A 666 -12.47 14.90 11.69
CA GLN A 666 -12.94 15.60 12.87
C GLN A 666 -14.44 15.37 13.08
N ALA A 667 -14.87 15.27 14.33
CA ALA A 667 -16.27 15.20 14.71
C ALA A 667 -16.98 16.50 14.34
N SER A 668 -18.26 16.43 13.97
CA SER A 668 -19.09 17.61 13.90
C SER A 668 -19.25 18.21 15.29
N VAL A 669 -19.16 19.52 15.43
CA VAL A 669 -19.24 20.23 16.70
C VAL A 669 -20.31 21.32 16.63
N PHE A 670 -21.13 21.44 17.69
CA PHE A 670 -22.18 22.42 17.78
C PHE A 670 -22.04 23.22 19.09
N TRP A 671 -22.18 24.51 19.01
CA TRP A 671 -22.25 25.37 20.18
C TRP A 671 -23.65 25.28 20.79
N VAL A 672 -23.76 24.96 22.09
CA VAL A 672 -25.03 24.68 22.78
C VAL A 672 -25.65 25.93 23.41
N GLU A 673 -24.84 26.88 23.87
CA GLU A 673 -25.30 28.11 24.52
C GLU A 673 -24.90 29.33 23.69
N GLY A 674 -25.89 29.99 22.99
CA GLY A 674 -25.68 31.31 22.42
C GLY A 674 -26.07 31.58 20.98
N GLY A 675 -26.91 30.77 20.34
CA GLY A 675 -27.47 31.11 19.01
C GLY A 675 -27.24 30.09 17.91
N ASP A 676 -27.94 30.27 16.81
CA ASP A 676 -28.16 29.28 15.73
C ASP A 676 -27.00 29.03 14.76
N GLU A 677 -25.78 29.44 15.07
CA GLU A 677 -24.65 29.25 14.18
C GLU A 677 -23.87 27.97 14.54
N ALA A 678 -23.97 26.96 13.65
CA ALA A 678 -22.99 25.88 13.59
C ALA A 678 -21.61 26.52 13.36
N TYR A 679 -20.59 26.10 14.14
CA TYR A 679 -19.22 26.46 13.82
C TYR A 679 -18.96 25.94 12.39
N PRO A 680 -18.60 26.79 11.43
CA PRO A 680 -18.38 26.31 10.07
C PRO A 680 -17.27 25.26 10.12
N SER A 681 -17.52 24.13 9.52
CA SER A 681 -16.51 23.13 9.18
C SER A 681 -15.66 23.67 8.00
N GLY A 682 -15.12 24.85 8.16
CA GLY A 682 -14.31 25.55 7.22
C GLY A 682 -13.33 26.42 7.99
N HIS A 683 -12.09 26.37 7.60
CA HIS A 683 -10.98 27.14 8.15
C HIS A 683 -11.41 28.51 8.64
N PRO A 684 -11.13 28.92 9.91
CA PRO A 684 -11.14 30.31 10.25
C PRO A 684 -10.06 31.00 9.40
N THR A 685 -10.49 32.01 8.67
CA THR A 685 -9.63 32.92 7.90
C THR A 685 -8.56 33.55 8.75
#